data_e8840fe7b50eba717e5df0185e77ee41
#
_entry.id   e8840fe7b50eba717e5df0185e77ee41
#
_cell.length_a   1.000
_cell.length_b   1.000
_cell.length_c   1.000
_cell.angle_alpha   90.00
_cell.angle_beta   90.00
_cell.angle_gamma   90.00
#
_symmetry.space_group_name_H-M   'P 1'
#
loop_
_entity.id
_entity.type
_entity.pdbx_description
1 polymer ?
#
loop_
_entity_poly.entity_id
_entity_poly.type
_entity_poly.pdbx_seq_one_letter_code
_entity_poly.pdbx_strand_id
1 'polypeptide(L)'
;MISDKIIRLIFGSQHERDIKALLPLLHKVNEKESWAISLKPEDFPRMSDEFRARYKAGEPLDAFLPEAFALAREAARRILGERPYDVQILGSLVLHSGRIVEMKTGEGKTLMCVAASYLNSLSGKGVHIVTVNDYLAERDADWMRPVYAYLGVTVGSILSNMDNEARKQSYDCDITYATNNELGFDYLRDNMKWDKKEWVQREFSFAVVDEIDSILIDEARTPLIISGSAEDDTARFFEVDKLVDQLVEVEKKPGTDEYPDELQDEVVKGDYKLDEKSRRVSFTDEGMLHVEEILHKRGLITGSLFDEANFEFIHYFTQAVRAHKLYAPDVDYVVKDGQVQIVDEFTGRILEGRRYGDGLHQAIEAKEKIKIAQRNRTMATITFQNFFRMYAKLSGMTGTADTEAVEFNRIYKLDVVVIPTNLPVTRRDENDVVYLNETEKWNALCNEIVEAHRKGQPVLVGTVSIEKSERISALLTKRGVRHEVLNAKNHAREALIIAEAGAKGSITIATNMAGRGTDIKLGGNPEYRARKRAGTEATPEQYKAALEEEYRKWQADYNEVKELGGLYVIGTERHESRRIDNQLRGRSGRQGDPGRSRFFISLDDDLMRLFGGERLKRLMSNIGMEAGEPIYHPWLNKSIEKAQSKVEERNFEIRKHLLEYDDVLNEQRTFIYNQRNGILRDDNLVARIITTAEEYIDDYVDAFVSTARRDRDSATATLIRDFKSKFGYTPGDNDISLCLKNPEEAKKAIFANFRADIDTKQGLAGTENLNTFIKFQYLQAIDRQWLDHLENLESLREAVSLRTYGQKNPLTEYKLEGFDIFYNMLDEIRLEIASRVFLVKVKVEGEAAPVRQARQVAGNAQHSAAGSFGSSETGSGHGNARRAGPANQSAPENVQVVRTMPKVGRNDPCPCGSGKKYKHCHGA
;
A
#
# COMPACT_ATOMS: atom_id res chain seq x y z
N MET A 1 -26.40 26.61 9.28
CA MET A 1 -27.45 25.85 8.57
C MET A 1 -28.47 26.68 7.78
N ILE A 2 -29.03 27.74 8.30
CA ILE A 2 -29.98 28.62 7.56
C ILE A 2 -29.21 29.44 6.50
N SER A 3 -28.01 29.92 6.81
CA SER A 3 -27.20 30.72 5.88
C SER A 3 -26.73 29.91 4.66
N ASP A 4 -26.35 28.64 4.81
CA ASP A 4 -25.87 27.79 3.68
C ASP A 4 -26.99 27.50 2.68
N LYS A 5 -28.20 27.25 3.16
CA LYS A 5 -29.35 27.04 2.25
C LYS A 5 -29.70 28.30 1.47
N ILE A 6 -29.62 29.45 2.10
CA ILE A 6 -29.88 30.75 1.44
C ILE A 6 -28.77 31.07 0.43
N ILE A 7 -27.51 30.82 0.79
CA ILE A 7 -26.37 31.01 -0.10
C ILE A 7 -26.49 30.10 -1.33
N ARG A 8 -26.84 28.81 -1.13
CA ARG A 8 -27.07 27.85 -2.25
C ARG A 8 -28.23 28.26 -3.13
N LEU A 9 -29.29 28.86 -2.59
CA LEU A 9 -30.44 29.31 -3.36
C LEU A 9 -30.13 30.54 -4.23
N ILE A 10 -29.22 31.42 -3.79
CA ILE A 10 -28.86 32.66 -4.48
C ILE A 10 -27.69 32.47 -5.45
N PHE A 11 -26.66 31.69 -5.05
CA PHE A 11 -25.39 31.57 -5.77
C PHE A 11 -25.17 30.20 -6.43
N GLY A 12 -26.08 29.25 -6.28
CA GLY A 12 -25.89 27.87 -6.69
C GLY A 12 -24.92 27.09 -5.80
N SER A 13 -24.75 25.79 -6.07
CA SER A 13 -23.74 24.95 -5.41
C SER A 13 -22.33 25.32 -5.87
N GLN A 14 -21.31 24.93 -5.12
CA GLN A 14 -19.89 25.06 -5.51
C GLN A 14 -19.66 24.44 -6.89
N HIS A 15 -20.14 23.20 -7.09
CA HIS A 15 -20.01 22.49 -8.36
C HIS A 15 -20.66 23.19 -9.54
N GLU A 16 -21.84 23.79 -9.36
CA GLU A 16 -22.49 24.58 -10.43
C GLU A 16 -21.67 25.80 -10.85
N ARG A 17 -20.99 26.44 -9.90
CA ARG A 17 -20.10 27.57 -10.20
C ARG A 17 -18.85 27.12 -10.94
N ASP A 18 -18.26 25.98 -10.53
CA ASP A 18 -17.09 25.39 -11.18
C ASP A 18 -17.40 25.02 -12.62
N ILE A 19 -18.56 24.38 -12.86
CA ILE A 19 -19.03 24.04 -14.20
C ILE A 19 -19.25 25.30 -15.04
N LYS A 20 -19.94 26.32 -14.50
CA LYS A 20 -20.15 27.59 -15.20
C LYS A 20 -18.84 28.26 -15.62
N ALA A 21 -17.79 28.14 -14.81
CA ALA A 21 -16.47 28.68 -15.14
C ALA A 21 -15.79 27.94 -16.32
N LEU A 22 -16.14 26.67 -16.53
CA LEU A 22 -15.59 25.83 -17.60
C LEU A 22 -16.38 25.91 -18.91
N LEU A 23 -17.65 26.34 -18.89
CA LEU A 23 -18.49 26.44 -20.07
C LEU A 23 -17.89 27.26 -21.22
N PRO A 24 -17.23 28.44 -20.97
CA PRO A 24 -16.60 29.19 -22.04
C PRO A 24 -15.51 28.41 -22.79
N LEU A 25 -14.74 27.57 -22.07
CA LEU A 25 -13.73 26.70 -22.69
C LEU A 25 -14.37 25.59 -23.50
N LEU A 26 -15.45 24.97 -22.98
CA LEU A 26 -16.21 23.98 -23.72
C LEU A 26 -16.75 24.56 -25.04
N HIS A 27 -17.29 25.78 -25.00
CA HIS A 27 -17.76 26.47 -26.23
C HIS A 27 -16.63 26.63 -27.24
N LYS A 28 -15.46 27.06 -26.83
CA LYS A 28 -14.28 27.18 -27.72
C LYS A 28 -13.88 25.82 -28.32
N VAL A 29 -13.95 24.73 -27.54
CA VAL A 29 -13.70 23.38 -28.07
C VAL A 29 -14.74 23.00 -29.12
N ASN A 30 -16.05 23.27 -28.86
CA ASN A 30 -17.12 23.00 -29.79
C ASN A 30 -17.01 23.84 -31.08
N GLU A 31 -16.59 25.09 -31.03
CA GLU A 31 -16.28 25.93 -32.19
C GLU A 31 -15.20 25.36 -33.09
N LYS A 32 -14.21 24.65 -32.50
CA LYS A 32 -13.14 24.00 -33.27
C LYS A 32 -13.53 22.62 -33.85
N GLU A 33 -14.68 22.06 -33.49
CA GLU A 33 -15.11 20.72 -33.96
C GLU A 33 -15.23 20.63 -35.48
N SER A 34 -15.81 21.64 -36.13
CA SER A 34 -15.94 21.67 -37.62
C SER A 34 -14.58 21.69 -38.31
N TRP A 35 -13.60 22.39 -37.71
CA TRP A 35 -12.21 22.38 -38.19
C TRP A 35 -11.60 20.99 -38.07
N ALA A 36 -11.72 20.34 -36.91
CA ALA A 36 -11.18 18.98 -36.68
C ALA A 36 -11.81 17.96 -37.66
N ILE A 37 -13.10 18.05 -37.92
CA ILE A 37 -13.83 17.18 -38.87
C ILE A 37 -13.28 17.35 -40.30
N SER A 38 -12.86 18.55 -40.69
CA SER A 38 -12.32 18.84 -42.02
C SER A 38 -10.92 18.29 -42.29
N LEU A 39 -10.17 17.91 -41.26
CA LEU A 39 -8.81 17.39 -41.34
C LEU A 39 -8.76 15.99 -41.98
N LYS A 40 -7.71 15.75 -42.77
CA LYS A 40 -7.39 14.40 -43.29
C LYS A 40 -6.71 13.55 -42.22
N PRO A 41 -6.73 12.21 -42.33
CA PRO A 41 -6.04 11.33 -41.38
C PRO A 41 -4.54 11.69 -41.12
N GLU A 42 -3.85 12.10 -42.17
CA GLU A 42 -2.42 12.48 -42.14
C GLU A 42 -2.16 13.78 -41.36
N ASP A 43 -3.17 14.62 -41.21
CA ASP A 43 -3.06 15.89 -40.51
C ASP A 43 -3.01 15.73 -38.98
N PHE A 44 -3.60 14.64 -38.44
CA PHE A 44 -3.68 14.45 -36.98
C PHE A 44 -2.29 14.34 -36.31
N PRO A 45 -1.38 13.46 -36.74
CA PRO A 45 -0.02 13.41 -36.19
C PRO A 45 0.74 14.71 -36.44
N ARG A 46 0.56 15.32 -37.63
CA ARG A 46 1.23 16.58 -37.96
C ARG A 46 0.79 17.72 -37.02
N MET A 47 -0.49 17.81 -36.69
CA MET A 47 -0.98 18.81 -35.72
C MET A 47 -0.40 18.57 -34.32
N SER A 48 -0.25 17.31 -33.90
CA SER A 48 0.38 16.98 -32.64
C SER A 48 1.85 17.42 -32.60
N ASP A 49 2.60 17.26 -33.70
CA ASP A 49 3.98 17.71 -33.81
C ASP A 49 4.06 19.25 -33.82
N GLU A 50 3.10 19.92 -34.43
CA GLU A 50 2.98 21.39 -34.38
C GLU A 50 2.74 21.87 -32.95
N PHE A 51 1.83 21.25 -32.20
CA PHE A 51 1.58 21.58 -30.78
C PHE A 51 2.82 21.33 -29.90
N ARG A 52 3.53 20.21 -30.12
CA ARG A 52 4.82 19.95 -29.45
C ARG A 52 5.86 21.06 -29.73
N ALA A 53 5.94 21.54 -30.98
CA ALA A 53 6.82 22.62 -31.39
C ALA A 53 6.44 23.97 -30.71
N ARG A 54 5.14 24.30 -30.67
CA ARG A 54 4.61 25.49 -29.98
C ARG A 54 4.94 25.45 -28.49
N TYR A 55 4.73 24.29 -27.81
CA TYR A 55 5.09 24.12 -26.40
C TYR A 55 6.61 24.28 -26.17
N LYS A 56 7.45 23.69 -27.04
CA LYS A 56 8.92 23.88 -26.97
C LYS A 56 9.34 25.32 -27.19
N ALA A 57 8.59 26.09 -27.95
CA ALA A 57 8.80 27.54 -28.16
C ALA A 57 8.36 28.41 -26.96
N GLY A 58 7.78 27.80 -25.90
CA GLY A 58 7.38 28.46 -24.66
C GLY A 58 5.90 28.81 -24.58
N GLU A 59 5.07 28.37 -25.54
CA GLU A 59 3.62 28.60 -25.48
C GLU A 59 3.00 27.63 -24.46
N PRO A 60 2.14 28.07 -23.51
CA PRO A 60 1.54 27.20 -22.53
C PRO A 60 0.49 26.26 -23.17
N LEU A 61 0.29 25.06 -22.58
CA LEU A 61 -0.68 24.08 -23.06
C LEU A 61 -2.09 24.65 -23.19
N ASP A 62 -2.50 25.56 -22.30
CA ASP A 62 -3.81 26.20 -22.30
C ASP A 62 -4.09 27.01 -23.55
N ALA A 63 -3.07 27.51 -24.24
CA ALA A 63 -3.23 28.36 -25.42
C ALA A 63 -3.80 27.58 -26.63
N PHE A 64 -3.45 26.30 -26.77
CA PHE A 64 -3.96 25.44 -27.85
C PHE A 64 -4.88 24.31 -27.36
N LEU A 65 -5.30 24.38 -26.10
CA LEU A 65 -6.23 23.41 -25.48
C LEU A 65 -7.51 23.21 -26.32
N PRO A 66 -8.23 24.25 -26.81
CA PRO A 66 -9.44 24.04 -27.57
C PRO A 66 -9.23 23.25 -28.88
N GLU A 67 -8.11 23.47 -29.55
CA GLU A 67 -7.72 22.77 -30.78
C GLU A 67 -7.34 21.31 -30.48
N ALA A 68 -6.52 21.07 -29.45
CA ALA A 68 -6.12 19.74 -29.05
C ALA A 68 -7.30 18.88 -28.57
N PHE A 69 -8.24 19.45 -27.80
CA PHE A 69 -9.42 18.74 -27.33
C PHE A 69 -10.38 18.40 -28.47
N ALA A 70 -10.59 19.34 -29.41
CA ALA A 70 -11.39 19.05 -30.59
C ALA A 70 -10.77 17.96 -31.48
N LEU A 71 -9.44 17.97 -31.63
CA LEU A 71 -8.69 16.94 -32.35
C LEU A 71 -8.84 15.57 -31.69
N ALA A 72 -8.67 15.46 -30.36
CA ALA A 72 -8.83 14.22 -29.60
C ALA A 72 -10.27 13.68 -29.68
N ARG A 73 -11.25 14.56 -29.59
CA ARG A 73 -12.69 14.22 -29.74
C ARG A 73 -13.01 13.62 -31.12
N GLU A 74 -12.48 14.22 -32.18
CA GLU A 74 -12.68 13.74 -33.56
C GLU A 74 -11.89 12.44 -33.80
N ALA A 75 -10.69 12.27 -33.24
CA ALA A 75 -9.96 11.02 -33.32
C ALA A 75 -10.72 9.86 -32.66
N ALA A 76 -11.30 10.07 -31.49
CA ALA A 76 -12.14 9.08 -30.82
C ALA A 76 -13.39 8.73 -31.67
N ARG A 77 -14.05 9.73 -32.26
CA ARG A 77 -15.20 9.51 -33.16
C ARG A 77 -14.85 8.68 -34.39
N ARG A 78 -13.69 8.94 -35.00
CA ARG A 78 -13.25 8.19 -36.19
C ARG A 78 -12.83 6.77 -35.89
N ILE A 79 -12.12 6.56 -34.80
CA ILE A 79 -11.50 5.27 -34.48
C ILE A 79 -12.46 4.34 -33.75
N LEU A 80 -13.18 4.86 -32.73
CA LEU A 80 -14.09 4.07 -31.90
C LEU A 80 -15.55 4.12 -32.39
N GLY A 81 -15.89 5.08 -33.27
CA GLY A 81 -17.27 5.37 -33.62
C GLY A 81 -18.05 6.13 -32.52
N GLU A 82 -17.37 6.50 -31.42
CA GLU A 82 -17.95 7.15 -30.26
C GLU A 82 -17.49 8.61 -30.19
N ARG A 83 -18.41 9.56 -30.37
CA ARG A 83 -18.12 10.97 -30.15
C ARG A 83 -18.23 11.31 -28.66
N PRO A 84 -17.15 11.71 -27.97
CA PRO A 84 -17.22 12.14 -26.56
C PRO A 84 -18.30 13.22 -26.34
N TYR A 85 -19.14 13.02 -25.31
CA TYR A 85 -20.20 13.98 -24.96
C TYR A 85 -19.59 15.26 -24.36
N ASP A 86 -20.36 16.34 -24.36
CA ASP A 86 -19.95 17.61 -23.77
C ASP A 86 -19.63 17.48 -22.28
N VAL A 87 -20.36 16.65 -21.56
CA VAL A 87 -20.07 16.34 -20.15
C VAL A 87 -18.72 15.64 -19.97
N GLN A 88 -18.30 14.80 -20.91
CA GLN A 88 -16.97 14.16 -20.89
C GLN A 88 -15.87 15.16 -21.23
N ILE A 89 -16.10 16.10 -22.14
CA ILE A 89 -15.15 17.19 -22.40
C ILE A 89 -15.01 18.10 -21.16
N LEU A 90 -16.10 18.42 -20.46
CA LEU A 90 -16.05 19.13 -19.17
C LEU A 90 -15.22 18.38 -18.14
N GLY A 91 -15.40 17.06 -18.03
CA GLY A 91 -14.58 16.23 -17.17
C GLY A 91 -13.09 16.28 -17.53
N SER A 92 -12.76 16.22 -18.84
CA SER A 92 -11.38 16.36 -19.32
C SER A 92 -10.77 17.72 -18.95
N LEU A 93 -11.53 18.81 -19.02
CA LEU A 93 -11.09 20.15 -18.62
C LEU A 93 -10.77 20.20 -17.12
N VAL A 94 -11.58 19.55 -16.29
CA VAL A 94 -11.34 19.43 -14.85
C VAL A 94 -10.05 18.62 -14.58
N LEU A 95 -9.85 17.48 -15.26
CA LEU A 95 -8.63 16.69 -15.15
C LEU A 95 -7.39 17.50 -15.54
N HIS A 96 -7.46 18.24 -16.66
CA HIS A 96 -6.34 19.10 -17.09
C HIS A 96 -6.02 20.18 -16.06
N SER A 97 -7.02 20.70 -15.35
CA SER A 97 -6.80 21.71 -14.30
C SER A 97 -6.20 21.14 -12.99
N GLY A 98 -5.87 19.84 -12.90
CA GLY A 98 -5.30 19.24 -11.69
C GLY A 98 -6.34 19.05 -10.58
N ARG A 99 -7.58 18.70 -10.90
CA ARG A 99 -8.67 18.47 -9.93
C ARG A 99 -9.27 17.08 -10.10
N ILE A 100 -10.10 16.66 -9.15
CA ILE A 100 -10.82 15.39 -9.17
C ILE A 100 -12.16 15.58 -9.85
N VAL A 101 -12.45 14.67 -10.79
CA VAL A 101 -13.75 14.57 -11.45
C VAL A 101 -14.59 13.51 -10.75
N GLU A 102 -15.74 13.90 -10.19
CA GLU A 102 -16.78 12.93 -9.89
C GLU A 102 -17.72 12.84 -11.10
N MET A 103 -17.65 11.71 -11.78
CA MET A 103 -18.56 11.36 -12.88
C MET A 103 -19.17 9.99 -12.59
N LYS A 104 -20.50 9.90 -12.60
CA LYS A 104 -21.21 8.67 -12.23
C LYS A 104 -20.72 7.48 -13.04
N THR A 105 -20.76 6.31 -12.44
CA THR A 105 -20.34 5.06 -13.09
C THR A 105 -21.17 4.81 -14.35
N GLY A 106 -20.53 4.38 -15.45
CA GLY A 106 -21.18 4.16 -16.74
C GLY A 106 -21.27 5.40 -17.64
N GLU A 107 -20.69 6.54 -17.25
CA GLU A 107 -20.65 7.77 -18.08
C GLU A 107 -19.41 7.84 -19.00
N GLY A 108 -18.60 6.78 -19.07
CA GLY A 108 -17.45 6.70 -19.99
C GLY A 108 -16.21 7.46 -19.52
N LYS A 109 -15.79 7.28 -18.26
CA LYS A 109 -14.59 7.91 -17.68
C LYS A 109 -13.31 7.63 -18.47
N THR A 110 -13.12 6.41 -18.98
CA THR A 110 -11.95 6.03 -19.77
C THR A 110 -11.83 6.89 -21.03
N LEU A 111 -12.94 7.09 -21.75
CA LEU A 111 -12.98 7.95 -22.93
C LEU A 111 -12.80 9.43 -22.57
N MET A 112 -13.37 9.86 -21.45
CA MET A 112 -13.20 11.22 -20.90
C MET A 112 -11.73 11.55 -20.66
N CYS A 113 -10.94 10.61 -20.16
CA CYS A 113 -9.53 10.83 -19.82
C CYS A 113 -8.66 11.14 -21.06
N VAL A 114 -9.06 10.73 -22.26
CA VAL A 114 -8.26 10.80 -23.49
C VAL A 114 -7.81 12.22 -23.82
N ALA A 115 -8.70 13.21 -23.83
CA ALA A 115 -8.36 14.57 -24.25
C ALA A 115 -7.39 15.26 -23.28
N ALA A 116 -7.57 15.06 -21.95
CA ALA A 116 -6.66 15.60 -20.96
C ALA A 116 -5.27 14.96 -21.04
N SER A 117 -5.21 13.63 -21.17
CA SER A 117 -3.95 12.89 -21.28
C SER A 117 -3.21 13.22 -22.57
N TYR A 118 -3.91 13.33 -23.69
CA TYR A 118 -3.36 13.78 -24.96
C TYR A 118 -2.70 15.17 -24.85
N LEU A 119 -3.44 16.16 -24.36
CA LEU A 119 -2.89 17.53 -24.25
C LEU A 119 -1.64 17.56 -23.37
N ASN A 120 -1.64 16.89 -22.24
CA ASN A 120 -0.50 16.90 -21.32
C ASN A 120 0.69 16.09 -21.85
N SER A 121 0.47 15.05 -22.67
CA SER A 121 1.53 14.26 -23.29
C SER A 121 2.37 15.08 -24.29
N LEU A 122 1.79 16.12 -24.89
CA LEU A 122 2.47 17.03 -25.82
C LEU A 122 3.64 17.79 -25.19
N SER A 123 3.71 17.83 -23.85
CA SER A 123 4.88 18.37 -23.12
C SER A 123 6.14 17.53 -23.30
N GLY A 124 6.05 16.27 -23.74
CA GLY A 124 7.15 15.31 -23.84
C GLY A 124 7.67 14.77 -22.50
N LYS A 125 7.03 15.14 -21.36
CA LYS A 125 7.45 14.72 -20.02
C LYS A 125 6.82 13.40 -19.55
N GLY A 126 5.89 12.84 -20.32
CA GLY A 126 5.14 11.64 -19.97
C GLY A 126 3.90 11.92 -19.10
N VAL A 127 2.88 11.10 -19.34
CA VAL A 127 1.63 11.10 -18.58
C VAL A 127 1.39 9.69 -18.05
N HIS A 128 1.10 9.57 -16.76
CA HIS A 128 0.73 8.30 -16.14
C HIS A 128 -0.79 8.23 -15.92
N ILE A 129 -1.41 7.18 -16.42
CA ILE A 129 -2.82 6.85 -16.14
C ILE A 129 -2.81 5.66 -15.20
N VAL A 130 -3.29 5.90 -13.97
CA VAL A 130 -3.17 4.95 -12.86
C VAL A 130 -4.47 4.21 -12.68
N THR A 131 -4.42 2.89 -12.63
CA THR A 131 -5.55 1.99 -12.41
C THR A 131 -5.36 1.10 -11.19
N VAL A 132 -6.40 0.40 -10.77
CA VAL A 132 -6.37 -0.42 -9.55
C VAL A 132 -5.81 -1.83 -9.75
N ASN A 133 -5.67 -2.32 -11.00
CA ASN A 133 -5.09 -3.65 -11.28
C ASN A 133 -4.54 -3.76 -12.70
N ASP A 134 -3.70 -4.77 -12.93
CA ASP A 134 -3.03 -5.03 -14.21
C ASP A 134 -4.01 -5.26 -15.37
N TYR A 135 -5.11 -5.97 -15.11
CA TYR A 135 -6.13 -6.22 -16.14
C TYR A 135 -6.73 -4.94 -16.69
N LEU A 136 -7.04 -3.96 -15.82
CA LEU A 136 -7.56 -2.67 -16.25
C LEU A 136 -6.47 -1.83 -16.94
N ALA A 137 -5.24 -1.87 -16.45
CA ALA A 137 -4.12 -1.16 -17.08
C ALA A 137 -3.90 -1.62 -18.53
N GLU A 138 -3.87 -2.94 -18.76
CA GLU A 138 -3.71 -3.53 -20.09
C GLU A 138 -4.93 -3.27 -20.98
N ARG A 139 -6.12 -3.56 -20.47
CA ARG A 139 -7.39 -3.39 -21.22
C ARG A 139 -7.59 -1.96 -21.71
N ASP A 140 -7.41 -0.99 -20.81
CA ASP A 140 -7.68 0.41 -21.14
C ASP A 140 -6.58 1.00 -22.03
N ALA A 141 -5.33 0.57 -21.83
CA ALA A 141 -4.23 0.90 -22.74
C ALA A 141 -4.53 0.39 -24.15
N ASP A 142 -4.90 -0.88 -24.30
CA ASP A 142 -5.16 -1.51 -25.61
C ASP A 142 -6.41 -0.92 -26.27
N TRP A 143 -7.43 -0.60 -25.50
CA TRP A 143 -8.65 0.01 -26.04
C TRP A 143 -8.41 1.42 -26.55
N MET A 144 -7.62 2.25 -25.83
CA MET A 144 -7.36 3.64 -26.20
C MET A 144 -6.14 3.82 -27.11
N ARG A 145 -5.24 2.83 -27.20
CA ARG A 145 -4.03 2.86 -28.04
C ARG A 145 -4.33 3.26 -29.51
N PRO A 146 -5.36 2.73 -30.19
CA PRO A 146 -5.67 3.14 -31.57
C PRO A 146 -6.01 4.63 -31.71
N VAL A 147 -6.70 5.21 -30.70
CA VAL A 147 -7.04 6.65 -30.69
C VAL A 147 -5.79 7.50 -30.54
N TYR A 148 -4.91 7.16 -29.59
CA TYR A 148 -3.67 7.89 -29.36
C TYR A 148 -2.69 7.72 -30.55
N ALA A 149 -2.60 6.52 -31.12
CA ALA A 149 -1.79 6.28 -32.31
C ALA A 149 -2.26 7.12 -33.51
N TYR A 150 -3.56 7.28 -33.68
CA TYR A 150 -4.14 8.16 -34.71
C TYR A 150 -3.76 9.64 -34.51
N LEU A 151 -3.52 10.04 -33.24
CA LEU A 151 -3.01 11.37 -32.87
C LEU A 151 -1.48 11.48 -32.94
N GLY A 152 -0.73 10.41 -33.25
CA GLY A 152 0.72 10.40 -33.25
C GLY A 152 1.32 10.38 -31.82
N VAL A 153 0.65 9.75 -30.86
CA VAL A 153 1.07 9.61 -29.46
C VAL A 153 1.27 8.15 -29.13
N THR A 154 2.37 7.82 -28.46
CA THR A 154 2.76 6.47 -28.07
C THR A 154 2.15 6.08 -26.74
N VAL A 155 1.75 4.80 -26.59
CA VAL A 155 1.12 4.27 -25.38
C VAL A 155 1.81 2.99 -24.92
N GLY A 156 2.27 2.98 -23.66
CA GLY A 156 2.77 1.80 -22.97
C GLY A 156 1.87 1.36 -21.81
N SER A 157 2.06 0.14 -21.35
CA SER A 157 1.44 -0.37 -20.11
C SER A 157 2.50 -1.05 -19.24
N ILE A 158 2.37 -0.90 -17.93
CA ILE A 158 3.22 -1.55 -16.91
C ILE A 158 2.39 -2.59 -16.20
N LEU A 159 2.87 -3.83 -16.25
CA LEU A 159 2.27 -4.99 -15.61
C LEU A 159 3.26 -5.61 -14.62
N SER A 160 2.76 -6.36 -13.65
CA SER A 160 3.56 -6.94 -12.57
C SER A 160 4.63 -7.92 -13.04
N ASN A 161 4.40 -8.61 -14.15
CA ASN A 161 5.29 -9.66 -14.70
C ASN A 161 6.32 -9.18 -15.72
N MET A 162 6.44 -7.85 -15.96
CA MET A 162 7.37 -7.29 -16.94
C MET A 162 8.79 -7.20 -16.39
N ASP A 163 9.78 -7.43 -17.26
CA ASP A 163 11.18 -7.17 -16.99
C ASP A 163 11.53 -5.67 -17.06
N ASN A 164 12.74 -5.31 -16.62
CA ASN A 164 13.15 -3.89 -16.54
C ASN A 164 13.25 -3.23 -17.91
N GLU A 165 13.64 -3.93 -18.96
CA GLU A 165 13.79 -3.36 -20.30
C GLU A 165 12.41 -3.03 -20.90
N ALA A 166 11.46 -3.94 -20.79
CA ALA A 166 10.09 -3.72 -21.23
C ALA A 166 9.41 -2.59 -20.42
N ARG A 167 9.67 -2.52 -19.08
CA ARG A 167 9.19 -1.40 -18.25
C ARG A 167 9.74 -0.07 -18.75
N LYS A 168 11.06 0.00 -19.02
CA LYS A 168 11.71 1.22 -19.49
C LYS A 168 11.10 1.68 -20.82
N GLN A 169 10.92 0.76 -21.78
CA GLN A 169 10.27 1.07 -23.07
C GLN A 169 8.84 1.60 -22.87
N SER A 170 8.08 1.03 -21.92
CA SER A 170 6.72 1.49 -21.62
C SER A 170 6.70 2.86 -20.94
N TYR A 171 7.66 3.15 -20.04
CA TYR A 171 7.79 4.48 -19.45
C TYR A 171 8.29 5.53 -20.44
N ASP A 172 9.04 5.15 -21.47
CA ASP A 172 9.49 6.06 -22.53
C ASP A 172 8.37 6.48 -23.49
N CYS A 173 7.22 5.82 -23.45
CA CYS A 173 6.03 6.25 -24.19
C CYS A 173 5.51 7.61 -23.68
N ASP A 174 4.73 8.31 -24.54
CA ASP A 174 4.10 9.58 -24.19
C ASP A 174 3.05 9.42 -23.07
N ILE A 175 2.35 8.29 -23.06
CA ILE A 175 1.32 7.92 -22.07
C ILE A 175 1.60 6.50 -21.59
N THR A 176 1.63 6.31 -20.27
CA THR A 176 1.85 5.01 -19.63
C THR A 176 0.69 4.66 -18.70
N TYR A 177 0.03 3.54 -18.96
CA TYR A 177 -0.95 2.96 -18.05
C TYR A 177 -0.24 2.05 -17.07
N ALA A 178 -0.55 2.17 -15.78
CA ALA A 178 0.08 1.34 -14.74
C ALA A 178 -0.83 1.20 -13.53
N THR A 179 -0.56 0.21 -12.69
CA THR A 179 -1.20 0.16 -11.37
C THR A 179 -0.49 1.09 -10.38
N ASN A 180 -1.23 1.54 -9.37
CA ASN A 180 -0.68 2.33 -8.27
C ASN A 180 0.50 1.63 -7.58
N ASN A 181 0.41 0.30 -7.39
CA ASN A 181 1.43 -0.51 -6.76
C ASN A 181 2.72 -0.54 -7.60
N GLU A 182 2.62 -0.86 -8.89
CA GLU A 182 3.80 -0.97 -9.75
C GLU A 182 4.54 0.36 -9.91
N LEU A 183 3.80 1.48 -10.03
CA LEU A 183 4.41 2.81 -10.06
C LEU A 183 5.21 3.12 -8.79
N GLY A 184 4.64 2.83 -7.64
CA GLY A 184 5.32 3.07 -6.37
C GLY A 184 6.48 2.11 -6.12
N PHE A 185 6.35 0.84 -6.49
CA PHE A 185 7.46 -0.12 -6.40
C PHE A 185 8.58 0.20 -7.38
N ASP A 186 8.29 0.64 -8.59
CA ASP A 186 9.32 1.07 -9.55
C ASP A 186 10.08 2.30 -9.05
N TYR A 187 9.38 3.27 -8.41
CA TYR A 187 10.04 4.38 -7.73
C TYR A 187 11.00 3.92 -6.65
N LEU A 188 10.58 3.00 -5.79
CA LEU A 188 11.45 2.46 -4.74
C LEU A 188 12.63 1.69 -5.35
N ARG A 189 12.38 0.84 -6.36
CA ARG A 189 13.42 0.07 -7.06
C ARG A 189 14.48 0.97 -7.71
N ASP A 190 14.04 2.04 -8.40
CA ASP A 190 14.96 2.97 -9.07
C ASP A 190 15.87 3.70 -8.07
N ASN A 191 15.34 4.05 -6.88
CA ASN A 191 16.16 4.68 -5.83
C ASN A 191 17.10 3.69 -5.09
N MET A 192 16.99 2.39 -5.34
CA MET A 192 17.91 1.36 -4.82
C MET A 192 18.98 0.95 -5.86
N LYS A 193 18.86 1.35 -7.12
CA LYS A 193 19.81 1.01 -8.19
C LYS A 193 21.10 1.82 -8.08
N TRP A 194 22.21 1.20 -8.51
CA TRP A 194 23.55 1.77 -8.41
C TRP A 194 24.03 2.42 -9.72
N ASP A 195 23.29 2.26 -10.80
CA ASP A 195 23.53 2.94 -12.08
C ASP A 195 22.23 3.60 -12.56
N LYS A 196 22.33 4.88 -12.92
CA LYS A 196 21.21 5.65 -13.50
C LYS A 196 20.67 5.03 -14.80
N LYS A 197 21.51 4.33 -15.55
CA LYS A 197 21.12 3.65 -16.81
C LYS A 197 20.06 2.56 -16.57
N GLU A 198 20.04 2.00 -15.37
CA GLU A 198 19.07 0.98 -14.96
C GLU A 198 17.73 1.55 -14.51
N TRP A 199 17.59 2.87 -14.36
CA TRP A 199 16.34 3.50 -14.01
C TRP A 199 15.32 3.30 -15.11
N VAL A 200 14.10 2.99 -14.69
CA VAL A 200 12.98 2.77 -15.62
C VAL A 200 12.07 3.98 -15.70
N GLN A 201 11.89 4.71 -14.58
CA GLN A 201 10.99 5.86 -14.52
C GLN A 201 11.66 7.18 -14.95
N ARG A 202 10.82 8.06 -15.50
CA ARG A 202 11.17 9.46 -15.80
C ARG A 202 10.68 10.40 -14.67
N GLU A 203 10.63 11.71 -14.96
CA GLU A 203 10.07 12.71 -14.03
C GLU A 203 8.55 12.52 -13.83
N PHE A 204 8.07 12.78 -12.60
CA PHE A 204 6.65 12.73 -12.25
C PHE A 204 5.95 14.03 -12.67
N SER A 205 5.56 14.12 -13.94
CA SER A 205 4.96 15.33 -14.51
C SER A 205 3.45 15.40 -14.27
N PHE A 206 2.68 14.47 -14.85
CA PHE A 206 1.23 14.44 -14.72
C PHE A 206 0.71 13.04 -14.49
N ALA A 207 -0.15 12.87 -13.49
CA ALA A 207 -0.90 11.64 -13.28
C ALA A 207 -2.41 11.87 -13.29
N VAL A 208 -3.12 10.95 -13.93
CA VAL A 208 -4.57 10.81 -13.82
C VAL A 208 -4.86 9.49 -13.13
N VAL A 209 -5.44 9.56 -11.94
CA VAL A 209 -5.76 8.37 -11.13
C VAL A 209 -7.21 7.97 -11.35
N ASP A 210 -7.44 6.81 -11.98
CA ASP A 210 -8.78 6.24 -12.10
C ASP A 210 -9.20 5.57 -10.79
N GLU A 211 -10.46 5.71 -10.43
CA GLU A 211 -10.99 5.29 -9.14
C GLU A 211 -10.14 5.83 -7.97
N ILE A 212 -9.84 7.14 -8.03
CA ILE A 212 -8.92 7.82 -7.11
C ILE A 212 -9.29 7.64 -5.64
N ASP A 213 -10.56 7.51 -5.33
CA ASP A 213 -11.07 7.25 -3.98
C ASP A 213 -10.68 5.86 -3.45
N SER A 214 -10.57 4.85 -4.33
CA SER A 214 -10.03 3.55 -3.93
C SER A 214 -8.55 3.63 -3.59
N ILE A 215 -7.79 4.24 -4.47
CA ILE A 215 -6.33 4.28 -4.38
C ILE A 215 -5.87 5.19 -3.23
N LEU A 216 -6.42 6.41 -3.14
CA LEU A 216 -5.94 7.41 -2.19
C LEU A 216 -6.69 7.44 -0.85
N ILE A 217 -7.80 6.70 -0.70
CA ILE A 217 -8.55 6.60 0.55
C ILE A 217 -8.52 5.17 1.09
N ASP A 218 -8.98 4.16 0.30
CA ASP A 218 -9.10 2.79 0.82
C ASP A 218 -7.76 2.09 0.95
N GLU A 219 -6.93 2.11 -0.09
CA GLU A 219 -5.63 1.46 -0.14
C GLU A 219 -4.55 2.27 0.60
N ALA A 220 -4.78 3.57 0.80
CA ALA A 220 -3.82 4.47 1.46
C ALA A 220 -3.74 4.31 2.99
N ARG A 221 -4.12 3.15 3.52
CA ARG A 221 -3.99 2.77 4.94
C ARG A 221 -2.66 2.12 5.26
N THR A 222 -1.98 1.57 4.26
CA THR A 222 -0.70 0.86 4.39
C THR A 222 0.31 1.40 3.40
N PRO A 223 1.59 1.50 3.78
CA PRO A 223 2.65 1.89 2.85
C PRO A 223 3.00 0.76 1.89
N LEU A 224 3.65 1.13 0.79
CA LEU A 224 4.38 0.21 -0.07
C LEU A 224 5.71 -0.13 0.62
N ILE A 225 6.05 -1.41 0.73
CA ILE A 225 7.25 -1.88 1.40
C ILE A 225 7.99 -2.86 0.49
N ILE A 226 9.28 -2.62 0.28
CA ILE A 226 10.21 -3.60 -0.25
C ILE A 226 10.99 -4.17 0.92
N SER A 227 10.88 -5.47 1.15
CA SER A 227 11.62 -6.18 2.20
C SER A 227 12.66 -7.11 1.60
N GLY A 228 13.77 -7.27 2.31
CA GLY A 228 14.83 -8.19 1.99
C GLY A 228 15.19 -9.05 3.21
N SER A 229 16.08 -10.04 3.02
CA SER A 229 16.58 -10.84 4.14
C SER A 229 17.47 -9.98 5.05
N ALA A 230 17.23 -10.00 6.36
CA ALA A 230 18.13 -9.44 7.35
C ALA A 230 19.40 -10.31 7.51
N GLU A 231 20.42 -9.79 8.20
CA GLU A 231 21.59 -10.56 8.62
C GLU A 231 21.15 -11.75 9.48
N ASP A 232 21.96 -12.82 9.48
CA ASP A 232 21.58 -14.14 10.00
C ASP A 232 21.68 -14.19 11.54
N ASP A 233 20.70 -13.66 12.25
CA ASP A 233 20.56 -13.76 13.71
C ASP A 233 19.93 -15.09 14.19
N THR A 234 19.69 -16.00 13.27
CA THR A 234 18.97 -17.26 13.56
C THR A 234 19.67 -18.10 14.62
N ALA A 235 21.01 -18.05 14.68
CA ALA A 235 21.80 -18.75 15.68
C ALA A 235 21.47 -18.30 17.12
N ARG A 236 21.25 -16.99 17.35
CA ARG A 236 20.95 -16.42 18.66
C ARG A 236 19.61 -16.91 19.22
N PHE A 237 18.59 -17.05 18.39
CA PHE A 237 17.30 -17.62 18.80
C PHE A 237 17.43 -19.06 19.30
N PHE A 238 18.21 -19.91 18.62
CA PHE A 238 18.47 -21.28 19.08
C PHE A 238 19.33 -21.36 20.32
N GLU A 239 20.23 -20.41 20.53
CA GLU A 239 21.04 -20.33 21.74
C GLU A 239 20.21 -19.93 22.94
N VAL A 240 19.37 -18.89 22.79
CA VAL A 240 18.50 -18.41 23.87
C VAL A 240 17.40 -19.41 24.18
N ASP A 241 16.81 -20.08 23.18
CA ASP A 241 15.82 -21.13 23.37
C ASP A 241 16.26 -22.20 24.38
N LYS A 242 17.51 -22.63 24.31
CA LYS A 242 18.09 -23.62 25.23
C LYS A 242 18.26 -23.11 26.68
N LEU A 243 18.17 -21.81 26.86
CA LEU A 243 18.41 -21.17 28.19
C LEU A 243 17.11 -20.80 28.90
N VAL A 244 15.98 -20.78 28.20
CA VAL A 244 14.66 -20.39 28.73
C VAL A 244 14.22 -21.28 29.90
N ASP A 245 14.55 -22.56 29.85
CA ASP A 245 14.20 -23.52 30.91
C ASP A 245 14.88 -23.22 32.28
N GLN A 246 15.89 -22.37 32.29
CA GLN A 246 16.58 -21.95 33.50
C GLN A 246 15.87 -20.80 34.22
N LEU A 247 14.92 -20.14 33.56
CA LEU A 247 14.18 -19.02 34.11
C LEU A 247 12.91 -19.48 34.84
N VAL A 248 12.61 -18.83 35.95
CA VAL A 248 11.53 -19.19 36.88
C VAL A 248 10.43 -18.11 36.86
N GLU A 249 9.19 -18.52 36.66
CA GLU A 249 8.04 -17.61 36.76
C GLU A 249 7.83 -17.15 38.21
N VAL A 250 7.55 -15.87 38.42
CA VAL A 250 7.22 -15.32 39.73
C VAL A 250 6.02 -16.02 40.34
N GLU A 251 6.10 -16.40 41.60
CA GLU A 251 4.99 -17.03 42.32
C GLU A 251 3.84 -16.04 42.51
N LYS A 252 2.62 -16.44 42.06
CA LYS A 252 1.41 -15.63 42.26
C LYS A 252 0.99 -15.64 43.76
N LYS A 253 0.30 -14.59 44.20
CA LYS A 253 -0.25 -14.51 45.56
C LYS A 253 -1.17 -15.69 45.85
N PRO A 254 -1.10 -16.27 47.05
CA PRO A 254 -1.93 -17.43 47.41
C PRO A 254 -3.42 -17.15 47.26
N GLY A 255 -4.07 -17.93 46.38
CA GLY A 255 -5.55 -17.83 46.15
C GLY A 255 -6.00 -16.76 45.17
N THR A 256 -5.09 -16.03 44.56
CA THR A 256 -5.38 -15.02 43.52
C THR A 256 -4.58 -15.28 42.25
N ASP A 257 -4.96 -14.69 41.12
CA ASP A 257 -4.20 -14.71 39.89
C ASP A 257 -3.28 -13.46 39.76
N GLU A 258 -3.04 -12.74 40.84
CA GLU A 258 -2.24 -11.51 40.89
C GLU A 258 -0.80 -11.80 41.32
N TYR A 259 0.16 -11.10 40.70
CA TYR A 259 1.57 -11.13 41.13
C TYR A 259 1.79 -10.17 42.32
N PRO A 260 2.82 -10.44 43.15
CA PRO A 260 3.25 -9.47 44.15
C PRO A 260 3.70 -8.16 43.47
N ASP A 261 3.40 -7.02 44.16
CA ASP A 261 3.71 -5.68 43.65
C ASP A 261 4.92 -5.10 44.40
N GLU A 262 6.01 -4.84 43.65
CA GLU A 262 7.24 -4.25 44.20
C GLU A 262 7.02 -2.83 44.74
N LEU A 263 6.04 -2.10 44.20
CA LEU A 263 5.69 -0.75 44.67
C LEU A 263 4.99 -0.74 46.05
N GLN A 264 4.58 -1.93 46.52
CA GLN A 264 3.95 -2.13 47.85
C GLN A 264 4.88 -2.85 48.84
N ASP A 265 6.20 -2.85 48.62
CA ASP A 265 7.21 -3.57 49.42
C ASP A 265 6.97 -5.09 49.57
N GLU A 266 6.30 -5.70 48.58
CA GLU A 266 6.10 -7.16 48.56
C GLU A 266 7.32 -7.87 47.95
N VAL A 267 7.72 -8.98 48.56
CA VAL A 267 8.88 -9.75 48.08
C VAL A 267 8.51 -10.51 46.80
N VAL A 268 9.11 -10.13 45.68
CA VAL A 268 8.96 -10.79 44.40
C VAL A 268 10.06 -11.83 44.23
N LYS A 269 9.71 -13.11 44.08
CA LYS A 269 10.65 -14.18 43.83
C LYS A 269 10.39 -14.80 42.48
N GLY A 270 11.35 -14.75 41.59
CA GLY A 270 11.31 -15.30 40.24
C GLY A 270 11.76 -14.28 39.19
N ASP A 271 11.99 -14.74 37.97
CA ASP A 271 12.65 -13.99 36.92
C ASP A 271 11.66 -13.17 36.03
N TYR A 272 10.43 -13.67 35.86
CA TYR A 272 9.46 -13.00 34.97
C TYR A 272 8.02 -13.17 35.42
N LYS A 273 7.18 -12.22 35.01
CA LYS A 273 5.72 -12.19 35.17
C LYS A 273 5.03 -12.38 33.81
N LEU A 274 3.89 -13.10 33.76
CA LEU A 274 3.12 -13.34 32.54
C LEU A 274 1.77 -12.63 32.58
N ASP A 275 1.47 -11.81 31.61
CA ASP A 275 0.12 -11.33 31.35
C ASP A 275 -0.53 -12.14 30.20
N GLU A 276 -1.35 -13.12 30.58
CA GLU A 276 -2.03 -14.00 29.63
C GLU A 276 -3.05 -13.24 28.74
N LYS A 277 -3.67 -12.16 29.25
CA LYS A 277 -4.67 -11.40 28.52
C LYS A 277 -4.06 -10.56 27.39
N SER A 278 -2.94 -9.89 27.68
CA SER A 278 -2.21 -9.10 26.68
C SER A 278 -1.10 -9.88 25.97
N ARG A 279 -0.89 -11.16 26.36
CA ARG A 279 0.18 -12.05 25.86
C ARG A 279 1.57 -11.40 25.99
N ARG A 280 1.83 -10.77 27.15
CA ARG A 280 3.10 -10.08 27.46
C ARG A 280 3.89 -10.79 28.56
N VAL A 281 5.21 -10.62 28.47
CA VAL A 281 6.18 -11.04 29.48
C VAL A 281 6.88 -9.80 30.01
N SER A 282 7.04 -9.72 31.33
CA SER A 282 7.82 -8.66 31.98
C SER A 282 8.86 -9.32 32.90
N PHE A 283 10.13 -9.01 32.70
CA PHE A 283 11.19 -9.45 33.59
C PHE A 283 11.21 -8.62 34.89
N THR A 284 11.60 -9.24 36.00
CA THR A 284 11.91 -8.56 37.24
C THR A 284 13.36 -8.09 37.23
N ASP A 285 13.76 -7.20 38.17
CA ASP A 285 15.14 -6.78 38.29
C ASP A 285 16.06 -7.97 38.63
N GLU A 286 15.61 -8.90 39.49
CA GLU A 286 16.34 -10.15 39.78
C GLU A 286 16.46 -11.03 38.54
N GLY A 287 15.40 -11.12 37.73
CA GLY A 287 15.38 -11.87 36.47
C GLY A 287 16.34 -11.30 35.42
N MET A 288 16.49 -10.00 35.34
CA MET A 288 17.47 -9.38 34.44
C MET A 288 18.90 -9.69 34.84
N LEU A 289 19.21 -9.66 36.16
CA LEU A 289 20.50 -10.05 36.69
C LEU A 289 20.76 -11.55 36.46
N HIS A 290 19.75 -12.40 36.61
CA HIS A 290 19.88 -13.84 36.37
C HIS A 290 20.14 -14.13 34.88
N VAL A 291 19.46 -13.45 33.97
CA VAL A 291 19.74 -13.53 32.54
C VAL A 291 21.17 -13.11 32.21
N GLU A 292 21.67 -12.02 32.80
CA GLU A 292 23.04 -11.56 32.64
C GLU A 292 24.03 -12.64 33.12
N GLU A 293 23.78 -13.26 34.28
CA GLU A 293 24.63 -14.34 34.83
C GLU A 293 24.64 -15.59 33.92
N ILE A 294 23.49 -15.98 33.37
CA ILE A 294 23.37 -17.10 32.43
C ILE A 294 24.22 -16.83 31.19
N LEU A 295 24.10 -15.63 30.61
CA LEU A 295 24.82 -15.23 29.41
C LEU A 295 26.32 -15.17 29.61
N HIS A 296 26.79 -14.64 30.77
CA HIS A 296 28.19 -14.67 31.16
C HIS A 296 28.75 -16.09 31.32
N LYS A 297 28.00 -16.98 31.97
CA LYS A 297 28.41 -18.39 32.16
C LYS A 297 28.57 -19.10 30.82
N ARG A 298 27.83 -18.69 29.80
CA ARG A 298 27.91 -19.24 28.43
C ARG A 298 28.92 -18.50 27.55
N GLY A 299 29.48 -17.38 28.00
CA GLY A 299 30.42 -16.58 27.24
C GLY A 299 29.79 -15.87 26.04
N LEU A 300 28.48 -15.63 26.09
CA LEU A 300 27.70 -14.98 25.02
C LEU A 300 27.79 -13.46 25.09
N ILE A 301 28.05 -12.91 26.27
CA ILE A 301 28.24 -11.47 26.47
C ILE A 301 29.55 -11.19 27.23
N THR A 302 30.11 -9.99 27.01
CA THR A 302 31.18 -9.37 27.77
C THR A 302 30.70 -8.00 28.23
N GLY A 303 30.76 -7.72 29.58
CA GLY A 303 30.16 -6.50 30.12
C GLY A 303 28.71 -6.67 30.57
N SER A 304 28.01 -5.59 30.83
CA SER A 304 26.62 -5.64 31.29
C SER A 304 25.63 -6.02 30.20
N LEU A 305 24.52 -6.64 30.59
CA LEU A 305 23.35 -6.90 29.69
C LEU A 305 22.78 -5.59 29.09
N PHE A 306 22.95 -4.48 29.80
CA PHE A 306 22.46 -3.16 29.38
C PHE A 306 23.44 -2.39 28.48
N ASP A 307 24.61 -2.96 28.19
CA ASP A 307 25.51 -2.38 27.19
C ASP A 307 24.89 -2.46 25.79
N GLU A 308 25.16 -1.47 24.96
CA GLU A 308 24.61 -1.36 23.60
C GLU A 308 24.81 -2.62 22.75
N ALA A 309 25.92 -3.32 22.90
CA ALA A 309 26.23 -4.57 22.20
C ALA A 309 25.42 -5.80 22.70
N ASN A 310 24.88 -5.74 23.92
CA ASN A 310 24.25 -6.88 24.60
C ASN A 310 22.73 -6.72 24.77
N PHE A 311 22.21 -5.51 24.60
CA PHE A 311 20.81 -5.16 24.87
C PHE A 311 19.79 -6.01 24.09
N GLU A 312 20.13 -6.45 22.89
CA GLU A 312 19.28 -7.31 22.07
C GLU A 312 18.91 -8.64 22.73
N PHE A 313 19.77 -9.18 23.63
CA PHE A 313 19.46 -10.42 24.32
C PHE A 313 18.20 -10.34 25.18
N ILE A 314 17.86 -9.17 25.73
CA ILE A 314 16.61 -8.95 26.48
C ILE A 314 15.42 -9.24 25.58
N HIS A 315 15.47 -8.76 24.34
CA HIS A 315 14.44 -9.04 23.35
C HIS A 315 14.34 -10.53 23.01
N TYR A 316 15.45 -11.20 22.72
CA TYR A 316 15.44 -12.64 22.41
C TYR A 316 14.87 -13.47 23.56
N PHE A 317 15.24 -13.18 24.80
CA PHE A 317 14.69 -13.87 25.97
C PHE A 317 13.20 -13.58 26.16
N THR A 318 12.76 -12.35 25.95
CA THR A 318 11.35 -11.98 26.04
C THR A 318 10.52 -12.77 25.02
N GLN A 319 10.98 -12.85 23.78
CA GLN A 319 10.25 -13.59 22.74
C GLN A 319 10.30 -15.12 22.97
N ALA A 320 11.42 -15.63 23.44
CA ALA A 320 11.55 -17.06 23.75
C ALA A 320 10.62 -17.47 24.91
N VAL A 321 10.57 -16.70 26.00
CA VAL A 321 9.62 -16.95 27.10
C VAL A 321 8.18 -16.84 26.63
N ARG A 322 7.84 -15.86 25.79
CA ARG A 322 6.51 -15.75 25.16
C ARG A 322 6.17 -16.99 24.36
N ALA A 323 7.07 -17.46 23.50
CA ALA A 323 6.88 -18.63 22.67
C ALA A 323 6.62 -19.89 23.48
N HIS A 324 7.37 -20.08 24.58
CA HIS A 324 7.24 -21.26 25.45
C HIS A 324 6.01 -21.23 26.35
N LYS A 325 5.65 -20.06 26.88
CA LYS A 325 4.63 -19.96 27.96
C LYS A 325 3.25 -19.49 27.48
N LEU A 326 3.18 -18.71 26.41
CA LEU A 326 1.94 -18.07 25.95
C LEU A 326 1.43 -18.57 24.60
N TYR A 327 2.21 -19.38 23.88
CA TYR A 327 1.82 -19.95 22.59
C TYR A 327 1.94 -21.46 22.58
N ALA A 328 0.82 -22.14 22.35
CA ALA A 328 0.73 -23.59 22.38
C ALA A 328 0.56 -24.17 20.96
N PRO A 329 1.27 -25.28 20.63
CA PRO A 329 1.04 -26.00 19.38
C PRO A 329 -0.41 -26.50 19.30
N ASP A 330 -0.96 -26.64 18.09
CA ASP A 330 -2.32 -27.05 17.78
C ASP A 330 -3.44 -26.11 18.31
N VAL A 331 -3.05 -25.01 18.95
CA VAL A 331 -3.98 -23.98 19.45
C VAL A 331 -3.71 -22.64 18.77
N ASP A 332 -2.49 -22.15 18.86
CA ASP A 332 -2.09 -20.86 18.32
C ASP A 332 -1.34 -20.99 16.98
N TYR A 333 -0.67 -22.14 16.77
CA TYR A 333 0.03 -22.47 15.54
C TYR A 333 0.07 -23.99 15.31
N VAL A 334 0.36 -24.39 14.08
CA VAL A 334 0.66 -25.78 13.70
C VAL A 334 1.99 -25.84 12.95
N VAL A 335 2.71 -26.95 13.08
CA VAL A 335 3.90 -27.24 12.30
C VAL A 335 3.51 -28.14 11.14
N LYS A 336 3.60 -27.62 9.90
CA LYS A 336 3.28 -28.35 8.68
C LYS A 336 4.38 -28.11 7.65
N ASP A 337 4.83 -29.19 7.00
CA ASP A 337 5.88 -29.14 5.96
C ASP A 337 7.18 -28.43 6.43
N GLY A 338 7.52 -28.55 7.73
CA GLY A 338 8.73 -27.93 8.31
C GLY A 338 8.61 -26.42 8.50
N GLN A 339 7.40 -25.88 8.51
CA GLN A 339 7.11 -24.46 8.74
C GLN A 339 6.05 -24.28 9.82
N VAL A 340 6.17 -23.21 10.61
CA VAL A 340 5.15 -22.77 11.54
C VAL A 340 4.05 -22.04 10.77
N GLN A 341 2.81 -22.46 10.92
CA GLN A 341 1.64 -21.82 10.34
C GLN A 341 0.71 -21.35 11.46
N ILE A 342 0.27 -20.10 11.41
CA ILE A 342 -0.59 -19.50 12.42
C ILE A 342 -2.00 -20.08 12.32
N VAL A 343 -2.60 -20.38 13.46
CA VAL A 343 -4.03 -20.74 13.54
C VAL A 343 -4.80 -19.51 14.04
N ASP A 344 -5.77 -19.08 13.27
CA ASP A 344 -6.66 -17.97 13.65
C ASP A 344 -7.47 -18.33 14.90
N GLU A 345 -7.40 -17.51 15.91
CA GLU A 345 -8.02 -17.76 17.22
C GLU A 345 -9.56 -17.85 17.14
N PHE A 346 -10.19 -17.11 16.23
CA PHE A 346 -11.64 -17.02 16.11
C PHE A 346 -12.22 -18.08 15.18
N THR A 347 -11.53 -18.37 14.08
CA THR A 347 -12.05 -19.28 13.04
C THR A 347 -11.44 -20.68 13.11
N GLY A 348 -10.31 -20.86 13.81
CA GLY A 348 -9.56 -22.11 13.84
C GLY A 348 -8.93 -22.49 12.49
N ARG A 349 -8.88 -21.56 11.53
CA ARG A 349 -8.27 -21.78 10.21
C ARG A 349 -6.79 -21.47 10.21
N ILE A 350 -6.04 -22.18 9.40
CA ILE A 350 -4.64 -21.90 9.15
C ILE A 350 -4.54 -20.63 8.30
N LEU A 351 -3.74 -19.68 8.74
CA LEU A 351 -3.42 -18.45 8.03
C LEU A 351 -2.13 -18.67 7.24
N GLU A 352 -2.24 -19.18 6.02
CA GLU A 352 -1.08 -19.42 5.15
C GLU A 352 -0.34 -18.11 4.83
N GLY A 353 0.98 -18.15 4.85
CA GLY A 353 1.85 -17.02 4.51
C GLY A 353 1.94 -15.91 5.55
N ARG A 354 1.19 -15.97 6.65
CA ARG A 354 1.31 -15.01 7.76
C ARG A 354 2.33 -15.47 8.79
N ARG A 355 3.01 -14.50 9.40
CA ARG A 355 4.00 -14.72 10.46
C ARG A 355 3.69 -13.82 11.65
N TYR A 356 4.04 -14.28 12.86
CA TYR A 356 4.04 -13.41 14.04
C TYR A 356 5.14 -12.37 13.90
N GLY A 357 4.86 -11.14 14.31
CA GLY A 357 5.83 -10.04 14.31
C GLY A 357 6.83 -10.15 15.46
N ASP A 358 7.74 -9.17 15.50
CA ASP A 358 8.61 -8.90 16.65
C ASP A 358 9.49 -10.09 17.10
N GLY A 359 10.00 -10.91 16.16
CA GLY A 359 10.86 -12.05 16.49
C GLY A 359 10.15 -13.25 17.12
N LEU A 360 8.86 -13.15 17.46
CA LEU A 360 8.09 -14.23 18.08
C LEU A 360 7.97 -15.46 17.17
N HIS A 361 7.81 -15.26 15.84
CA HIS A 361 7.74 -16.39 14.92
C HIS A 361 9.04 -17.20 14.91
N GLN A 362 10.18 -16.51 14.90
CA GLN A 362 11.50 -17.12 14.98
C GLN A 362 11.72 -17.84 16.32
N ALA A 363 11.24 -17.26 17.42
CA ALA A 363 11.28 -17.91 18.73
C ALA A 363 10.43 -19.18 18.78
N ILE A 364 9.26 -19.21 18.08
CA ILE A 364 8.45 -20.43 17.95
C ILE A 364 9.15 -21.45 17.02
N GLU A 365 9.75 -21.01 15.92
CA GLU A 365 10.54 -21.88 15.03
C GLU A 365 11.72 -22.50 15.78
N ALA A 366 12.40 -21.73 16.67
CA ALA A 366 13.46 -22.25 17.54
C ALA A 366 12.94 -23.28 18.54
N LYS A 367 11.83 -22.99 19.22
CA LYS A 367 11.15 -23.89 20.16
C LYS A 367 10.80 -25.22 19.52
N GLU A 368 10.28 -25.22 18.29
CA GLU A 368 9.90 -26.40 17.53
C GLU A 368 11.11 -27.06 16.81
N LYS A 369 12.31 -26.52 16.97
CA LYS A 369 13.57 -27.03 16.38
C LYS A 369 13.54 -27.17 14.86
N ILE A 370 12.79 -26.33 14.19
CA ILE A 370 12.71 -26.25 12.74
C ILE A 370 13.65 -25.15 12.22
N LYS A 371 13.91 -25.17 10.91
CA LYS A 371 14.76 -24.15 10.30
C LYS A 371 14.11 -22.79 10.44
N ILE A 372 14.76 -21.89 11.17
CA ILE A 372 14.31 -20.51 11.29
C ILE A 372 14.43 -19.84 9.93
N ALA A 373 13.33 -19.27 9.46
CA ALA A 373 13.36 -18.44 8.27
C ALA A 373 13.87 -17.04 8.63
N GLN A 374 14.76 -16.51 7.79
CA GLN A 374 15.40 -15.20 8.00
C GLN A 374 14.36 -14.11 8.28
N ARG A 375 14.69 -13.19 9.19
CA ARG A 375 13.88 -11.99 9.45
C ARG A 375 13.86 -11.14 8.18
N ASN A 376 12.70 -10.66 7.78
CA ASN A 376 12.59 -9.69 6.71
C ASN A 376 12.87 -8.30 7.26
N ARG A 377 13.80 -7.58 6.65
CA ARG A 377 14.12 -6.18 6.96
C ARG A 377 13.49 -5.28 5.90
N THR A 378 12.92 -4.15 6.31
CA THR A 378 12.42 -3.13 5.39
C THR A 378 13.60 -2.47 4.67
N MET A 379 13.69 -2.66 3.35
CA MET A 379 14.72 -2.04 2.51
C MET A 379 14.31 -0.66 2.00
N ALA A 380 13.05 -0.51 1.61
CA ALA A 380 12.49 0.76 1.18
C ALA A 380 10.98 0.79 1.45
N THR A 381 10.47 1.96 1.75
CA THR A 381 9.04 2.15 2.02
C THR A 381 8.59 3.53 1.54
N ILE A 382 7.34 3.64 1.09
CA ILE A 382 6.68 4.92 0.82
C ILE A 382 5.16 4.75 0.94
N THR A 383 4.47 5.75 1.48
CA THR A 383 3.01 5.78 1.46
C THR A 383 2.50 6.25 0.10
N PHE A 384 1.28 5.80 -0.29
CA PHE A 384 0.64 6.30 -1.51
C PHE A 384 0.47 7.82 -1.47
N GLN A 385 0.15 8.37 -0.29
CA GLN A 385 -0.02 9.79 -0.11
C GLN A 385 1.24 10.56 -0.53
N ASN A 386 2.40 10.15 -0.01
CA ASN A 386 3.65 10.82 -0.32
C ASN A 386 4.15 10.53 -1.74
N PHE A 387 3.88 9.34 -2.27
CA PHE A 387 4.21 9.01 -3.66
C PHE A 387 3.45 9.90 -4.65
N PHE A 388 2.12 9.99 -4.55
CA PHE A 388 1.32 10.78 -5.48
C PHE A 388 1.50 12.30 -5.32
N ARG A 389 1.93 12.77 -4.16
CA ARG A 389 2.33 14.18 -3.96
C ARG A 389 3.59 14.59 -4.72
N MET A 390 4.38 13.64 -5.22
CA MET A 390 5.59 13.91 -6.02
C MET A 390 5.27 14.39 -7.44
N TYR A 391 4.05 14.13 -7.95
CA TYR A 391 3.66 14.61 -9.27
C TYR A 391 3.51 16.12 -9.30
N ALA A 392 4.09 16.76 -10.32
CA ALA A 392 3.95 18.20 -10.53
C ALA A 392 2.47 18.60 -10.74
N LYS A 393 1.70 17.73 -11.39
CA LYS A 393 0.26 17.86 -11.54
C LYS A 393 -0.42 16.51 -11.30
N LEU A 394 -1.34 16.47 -10.33
CA LEU A 394 -2.15 15.31 -9.99
C LEU A 394 -3.61 15.59 -10.29
N SER A 395 -4.30 14.64 -10.86
CA SER A 395 -5.75 14.65 -11.05
C SER A 395 -6.32 13.24 -10.89
N GLY A 396 -7.62 13.13 -10.84
CA GLY A 396 -8.24 11.82 -10.78
C GLY A 396 -9.71 11.83 -11.09
N MET A 397 -10.25 10.66 -11.25
CA MET A 397 -11.66 10.44 -11.61
C MET A 397 -12.24 9.28 -10.80
N THR A 398 -13.49 9.41 -10.42
CA THR A 398 -14.26 8.35 -9.76
C THR A 398 -15.76 8.64 -9.87
N GLY A 399 -16.58 7.67 -9.47
CA GLY A 399 -18.04 7.85 -9.36
C GLY A 399 -18.52 8.45 -8.04
N THR A 400 -17.64 8.63 -7.05
CA THR A 400 -18.00 8.83 -5.63
C THR A 400 -16.93 9.60 -4.83
N ALA A 401 -16.51 10.79 -5.26
CA ALA A 401 -15.48 11.58 -4.57
C ALA A 401 -16.04 12.63 -3.60
N ASP A 402 -17.24 13.14 -3.85
CA ASP A 402 -17.79 14.28 -3.11
C ASP A 402 -17.93 14.04 -1.60
N THR A 403 -18.20 12.79 -1.21
CA THR A 403 -18.29 12.41 0.22
C THR A 403 -16.95 12.59 0.96
N GLU A 404 -15.83 12.46 0.25
CA GLU A 404 -14.47 12.54 0.79
C GLU A 404 -13.74 13.84 0.34
N ALA A 405 -14.47 14.83 -0.21
CA ALA A 405 -13.88 16.07 -0.75
C ALA A 405 -12.99 16.80 0.27
N VAL A 406 -13.38 16.78 1.57
CA VAL A 406 -12.61 17.39 2.65
C VAL A 406 -11.25 16.71 2.82
N GLU A 407 -11.20 15.38 2.75
CA GLU A 407 -9.96 14.61 2.87
C GLU A 407 -9.05 14.86 1.66
N PHE A 408 -9.58 14.80 0.43
CA PHE A 408 -8.83 15.09 -0.77
C PHE A 408 -8.19 16.49 -0.75
N ASN A 409 -8.93 17.50 -0.30
CA ASN A 409 -8.39 18.86 -0.19
C ASN A 409 -7.32 18.96 0.91
N ARG A 410 -7.54 18.36 2.10
CA ARG A 410 -6.59 18.46 3.21
C ARG A 410 -5.29 17.75 2.95
N ILE A 411 -5.34 16.51 2.45
CA ILE A 411 -4.18 15.65 2.26
C ILE A 411 -3.46 15.94 0.94
N TYR A 412 -4.22 15.99 -0.17
CA TYR A 412 -3.65 16.05 -1.52
C TYR A 412 -3.75 17.43 -2.17
N LYS A 413 -4.45 18.39 -1.53
CA LYS A 413 -4.75 19.72 -2.10
C LYS A 413 -5.55 19.66 -3.40
N LEU A 414 -6.38 18.63 -3.53
CA LEU A 414 -7.23 18.41 -4.70
C LEU A 414 -8.68 18.77 -4.39
N ASP A 415 -9.27 19.60 -5.23
CA ASP A 415 -10.70 19.92 -5.18
C ASP A 415 -11.50 18.92 -6.03
N VAL A 416 -12.72 18.62 -5.57
CA VAL A 416 -13.64 17.73 -6.27
C VAL A 416 -14.66 18.53 -7.05
N VAL A 417 -14.84 18.20 -8.34
CA VAL A 417 -15.87 18.79 -9.21
C VAL A 417 -16.82 17.69 -9.67
N VAL A 418 -18.08 17.81 -9.32
CA VAL A 418 -19.14 16.86 -9.72
C VAL A 418 -19.69 17.26 -11.07
N ILE A 419 -19.53 16.38 -12.07
CA ILE A 419 -20.06 16.57 -13.43
C ILE A 419 -21.46 15.96 -13.52
N PRO A 420 -22.45 16.67 -14.11
CA PRO A 420 -23.78 16.13 -14.33
C PRO A 420 -23.73 14.94 -15.29
N THR A 421 -24.68 14.01 -15.14
CA THR A 421 -24.84 12.89 -16.07
C THR A 421 -25.35 13.38 -17.43
N ASN A 422 -24.94 12.70 -18.52
CA ASN A 422 -25.37 13.01 -19.87
C ASN A 422 -26.90 12.89 -20.02
N LEU A 423 -27.48 11.84 -19.46
CA LEU A 423 -28.93 11.64 -19.37
C LEU A 423 -29.35 11.60 -17.88
N PRO A 424 -30.59 12.07 -17.56
CA PRO A 424 -31.08 12.01 -16.18
C PRO A 424 -31.08 10.59 -15.61
N VAL A 425 -30.69 10.44 -14.33
CA VAL A 425 -30.74 9.16 -13.65
C VAL A 425 -32.20 8.79 -13.34
N THR A 426 -32.64 7.68 -13.88
CA THR A 426 -34.02 7.16 -13.71
C THR A 426 -34.12 6.06 -12.66
N ARG A 427 -32.97 5.61 -12.07
CA ARG A 427 -32.90 4.61 -11.03
C ARG A 427 -33.72 5.02 -9.79
N ARG A 428 -34.45 4.05 -9.24
CA ARG A 428 -35.20 4.22 -7.97
C ARG A 428 -34.37 3.65 -6.82
N ASP A 429 -33.90 4.52 -5.94
CA ASP A 429 -33.22 4.12 -4.70
C ASP A 429 -34.26 4.04 -3.59
N GLU A 430 -34.63 2.79 -3.23
CA GLU A 430 -35.64 2.50 -2.22
C GLU A 430 -35.09 2.64 -0.81
N ASN A 431 -35.98 2.84 0.17
CA ASN A 431 -35.60 2.87 1.57
C ASN A 431 -35.05 1.52 2.02
N ASP A 432 -34.11 1.58 2.96
CA ASP A 432 -33.57 0.40 3.61
C ASP A 432 -34.66 -0.37 4.37
N VAL A 433 -34.50 -1.69 4.38
CA VAL A 433 -35.37 -2.62 5.11
C VAL A 433 -34.57 -3.16 6.27
N VAL A 434 -35.01 -2.88 7.51
CA VAL A 434 -34.28 -3.25 8.72
C VAL A 434 -35.02 -4.38 9.46
N TYR A 435 -34.30 -5.44 9.82
CA TYR A 435 -34.79 -6.60 10.56
C TYR A 435 -34.16 -6.67 11.95
N LEU A 436 -34.83 -7.33 12.88
CA LEU A 436 -34.33 -7.48 14.26
C LEU A 436 -33.10 -8.40 14.35
N ASN A 437 -33.05 -9.43 13.50
CA ASN A 437 -31.95 -10.39 13.48
C ASN A 437 -31.52 -10.79 12.07
N GLU A 438 -30.35 -11.37 11.96
CA GLU A 438 -29.78 -11.80 10.66
C GLU A 438 -30.62 -12.87 9.98
N THR A 439 -31.22 -13.81 10.69
CA THR A 439 -31.96 -14.93 10.10
C THR A 439 -33.20 -14.43 9.33
N GLU A 440 -33.90 -13.47 9.89
CA GLU A 440 -35.04 -12.83 9.23
C GLU A 440 -34.61 -12.05 7.99
N LYS A 441 -33.52 -11.28 8.12
CA LYS A 441 -32.91 -10.57 6.98
C LYS A 441 -32.60 -11.52 5.83
N TRP A 442 -31.89 -12.62 6.09
CA TRP A 442 -31.51 -13.57 5.04
C TRP A 442 -32.70 -14.23 4.37
N ASN A 443 -33.74 -14.56 5.11
CA ASN A 443 -34.96 -15.14 4.57
C ASN A 443 -35.71 -14.14 3.67
N ALA A 444 -35.86 -12.92 4.12
CA ALA A 444 -36.52 -11.86 3.36
C ALA A 444 -35.74 -11.52 2.07
N LEU A 445 -34.43 -11.38 2.20
CA LEU A 445 -33.51 -11.14 1.08
C LEU A 445 -33.65 -12.23 0.01
N CYS A 446 -33.57 -13.50 0.39
CA CYS A 446 -33.73 -14.61 -0.54
C CYS A 446 -35.13 -14.64 -1.20
N ASN A 447 -36.17 -14.28 -0.47
CA ASN A 447 -37.53 -14.19 -1.06
C ASN A 447 -37.62 -13.09 -2.11
N GLU A 448 -37.05 -11.91 -1.85
CA GLU A 448 -36.99 -10.78 -2.82
C GLU A 448 -36.21 -11.18 -4.07
N ILE A 449 -35.06 -11.86 -3.92
CA ILE A 449 -34.26 -12.35 -5.06
C ILE A 449 -35.07 -13.35 -5.91
N VAL A 450 -35.73 -14.30 -5.29
CA VAL A 450 -36.57 -15.31 -5.99
C VAL A 450 -37.72 -14.65 -6.72
N GLU A 451 -38.35 -13.65 -6.12
CA GLU A 451 -39.46 -12.92 -6.76
C GLU A 451 -38.98 -12.12 -7.98
N ALA A 452 -37.86 -11.41 -7.87
CA ALA A 452 -37.26 -10.67 -8.98
C ALA A 452 -36.86 -11.62 -10.12
N HIS A 453 -36.23 -12.75 -9.80
CA HIS A 453 -35.83 -13.78 -10.76
C HIS A 453 -37.04 -14.36 -11.50
N ARG A 454 -38.13 -14.66 -10.80
CA ARG A 454 -39.37 -15.16 -11.43
C ARG A 454 -39.98 -14.18 -12.41
N LYS A 455 -39.81 -12.87 -12.16
CA LYS A 455 -40.21 -11.80 -13.09
C LYS A 455 -39.26 -11.66 -14.28
N GLY A 456 -38.13 -12.34 -14.29
CA GLY A 456 -37.09 -12.20 -15.30
C GLY A 456 -36.17 -10.98 -15.11
N GLN A 457 -36.27 -10.25 -13.99
CA GLN A 457 -35.44 -9.09 -13.70
C GLN A 457 -34.04 -9.56 -13.27
N PRO A 458 -32.94 -9.00 -13.85
CA PRO A 458 -31.60 -9.30 -13.38
C PRO A 458 -31.33 -8.71 -12.00
N VAL A 459 -30.61 -9.47 -11.15
CA VAL A 459 -30.32 -9.11 -9.76
C VAL A 459 -28.83 -9.16 -9.51
N LEU A 460 -28.29 -8.07 -8.98
CA LEU A 460 -26.91 -8.00 -8.45
C LEU A 460 -26.96 -7.87 -6.93
N VAL A 461 -26.42 -8.86 -6.24
CA VAL A 461 -26.38 -8.88 -4.78
C VAL A 461 -24.97 -8.46 -4.32
N GLY A 462 -24.84 -7.32 -3.64
CA GLY A 462 -23.60 -6.83 -3.06
C GLY A 462 -23.45 -7.31 -1.62
N THR A 463 -22.30 -7.92 -1.29
CA THR A 463 -21.92 -8.39 0.05
C THR A 463 -20.67 -7.73 0.54
N VAL A 464 -20.49 -7.56 1.85
CA VAL A 464 -19.30 -6.95 2.46
C VAL A 464 -18.15 -7.94 2.65
N SER A 465 -18.45 -9.25 2.69
CA SER A 465 -17.42 -10.29 2.88
C SER A 465 -17.67 -11.52 2.01
N ILE A 466 -16.62 -12.31 1.81
CA ILE A 466 -16.68 -13.59 1.09
C ILE A 466 -17.59 -14.56 1.84
N GLU A 467 -17.49 -14.64 3.15
CA GLU A 467 -18.31 -15.50 3.99
C GLU A 467 -19.82 -15.24 3.80
N LYS A 468 -20.21 -13.95 3.79
CA LYS A 468 -21.60 -13.56 3.55
C LYS A 468 -22.06 -13.91 2.13
N SER A 469 -21.16 -13.81 1.13
CA SER A 469 -21.47 -14.23 -0.25
C SER A 469 -21.68 -15.74 -0.36
N GLU A 470 -20.85 -16.54 0.30
CA GLU A 470 -20.98 -18.00 0.36
C GLU A 470 -22.27 -18.42 1.08
N ARG A 471 -22.62 -17.73 2.17
CA ARG A 471 -23.87 -17.97 2.92
C ARG A 471 -25.11 -17.76 2.06
N ILE A 472 -25.18 -16.66 1.30
CA ILE A 472 -26.29 -16.41 0.36
C ILE A 472 -26.32 -17.47 -0.74
N SER A 473 -25.16 -17.79 -1.31
CA SER A 473 -25.05 -18.81 -2.35
C SER A 473 -25.60 -20.15 -1.86
N ALA A 474 -25.25 -20.57 -0.65
CA ALA A 474 -25.78 -21.79 -0.05
C ALA A 474 -27.31 -21.75 0.14
N LEU A 475 -27.86 -20.60 0.56
CA LEU A 475 -29.29 -20.41 0.75
C LEU A 475 -30.06 -20.43 -0.58
N LEU A 476 -29.53 -19.82 -1.62
CA LEU A 476 -30.14 -19.82 -2.97
C LEU A 476 -30.04 -21.20 -3.63
N THR A 477 -28.94 -21.93 -3.45
CA THR A 477 -28.77 -23.31 -3.89
C THR A 477 -29.81 -24.22 -3.27
N LYS A 478 -30.06 -24.12 -1.95
CA LYS A 478 -31.13 -24.87 -1.25
C LYS A 478 -32.50 -24.58 -1.80
N ARG A 479 -32.73 -23.39 -2.38
CA ARG A 479 -34.01 -23.01 -3.01
C ARG A 479 -34.06 -23.36 -4.50
N GLY A 480 -33.03 -24.00 -5.04
CA GLY A 480 -32.96 -24.41 -6.45
C GLY A 480 -32.81 -23.23 -7.43
N VAL A 481 -32.27 -22.08 -6.98
CA VAL A 481 -32.12 -20.89 -7.79
C VAL A 481 -30.69 -20.83 -8.36
N ARG A 482 -30.58 -20.79 -9.71
CA ARG A 482 -29.28 -20.68 -10.39
C ARG A 482 -28.71 -19.27 -10.22
N HIS A 483 -27.45 -19.18 -9.83
CA HIS A 483 -26.74 -17.91 -9.62
C HIS A 483 -25.26 -18.09 -9.88
N GLU A 484 -24.57 -16.97 -10.10
CA GLU A 484 -23.11 -16.89 -10.23
C GLU A 484 -22.52 -16.14 -9.03
N VAL A 485 -21.36 -16.59 -8.52
CA VAL A 485 -20.65 -15.96 -7.41
C VAL A 485 -19.32 -15.43 -7.89
N LEU A 486 -19.06 -14.18 -7.58
CA LEU A 486 -17.80 -13.47 -7.84
C LEU A 486 -16.98 -13.39 -6.57
N ASN A 487 -15.88 -14.11 -6.57
CA ASN A 487 -14.86 -14.08 -5.50
C ASN A 487 -13.59 -13.47 -6.10
N ALA A 488 -13.01 -12.47 -5.50
CA ALA A 488 -11.84 -11.70 -5.97
C ALA A 488 -10.56 -12.54 -6.26
N LYS A 489 -10.71 -13.79 -6.73
CA LYS A 489 -9.60 -14.73 -7.00
C LYS A 489 -9.11 -14.74 -8.46
N ASN A 490 -9.90 -14.21 -9.40
CA ASN A 490 -9.54 -14.23 -10.83
C ASN A 490 -10.22 -13.08 -11.58
N HIS A 491 -9.52 -11.96 -11.71
CA HIS A 491 -10.04 -10.71 -12.28
C HIS A 491 -10.54 -10.85 -13.74
N ALA A 492 -9.88 -11.64 -14.57
CA ALA A 492 -10.30 -11.84 -15.95
C ALA A 492 -11.63 -12.60 -16.05
N ARG A 493 -11.82 -13.65 -15.24
CA ARG A 493 -13.07 -14.40 -15.16
C ARG A 493 -14.21 -13.56 -14.57
N GLU A 494 -13.90 -12.73 -13.60
CA GLU A 494 -14.86 -11.81 -12.97
C GLU A 494 -15.42 -10.81 -13.97
N ALA A 495 -14.57 -10.22 -14.80
CA ALA A 495 -15.00 -9.29 -15.83
C ALA A 495 -16.02 -9.91 -16.80
N LEU A 496 -15.84 -11.20 -17.12
CA LEU A 496 -16.76 -11.94 -17.99
C LEU A 496 -18.12 -12.23 -17.32
N ILE A 497 -18.11 -12.59 -16.03
CA ILE A 497 -19.35 -12.85 -15.29
C ILE A 497 -20.12 -11.55 -15.05
N ILE A 498 -19.44 -10.47 -14.70
CA ILE A 498 -20.07 -9.16 -14.52
C ILE A 498 -20.67 -8.63 -15.84
N ALA A 499 -20.02 -8.85 -16.96
CA ALA A 499 -20.55 -8.45 -18.26
C ALA A 499 -21.92 -9.09 -18.56
N GLU A 500 -22.19 -10.30 -18.05
CA GLU A 500 -23.46 -11.02 -18.18
C GLU A 500 -24.45 -10.76 -17.03
N ALA A 501 -24.05 -10.02 -15.98
CA ALA A 501 -24.89 -9.76 -14.80
C ALA A 501 -26.19 -8.99 -15.13
N GLY A 502 -26.22 -8.26 -16.26
CA GLY A 502 -27.39 -7.58 -16.77
C GLY A 502 -28.32 -8.45 -17.65
N ALA A 503 -28.00 -9.72 -17.89
CA ALA A 503 -28.82 -10.61 -18.72
C ALA A 503 -30.17 -10.92 -18.05
N LYS A 504 -31.22 -11.19 -18.84
CA LYS A 504 -32.55 -11.48 -18.34
C LYS A 504 -32.54 -12.63 -17.31
N GLY A 505 -33.05 -12.37 -16.11
CA GLY A 505 -33.19 -13.35 -15.02
C GLY A 505 -31.85 -13.79 -14.42
N SER A 506 -30.72 -13.13 -14.72
CA SER A 506 -29.43 -13.45 -14.08
C SER A 506 -29.44 -13.05 -12.60
N ILE A 507 -28.76 -13.86 -11.78
CA ILE A 507 -28.49 -13.54 -10.39
C ILE A 507 -26.97 -13.62 -10.20
N THR A 508 -26.36 -12.49 -9.82
CA THR A 508 -24.94 -12.40 -9.56
C THR A 508 -24.71 -11.94 -8.13
N ILE A 509 -23.97 -12.74 -7.36
CA ILE A 509 -23.53 -12.36 -6.02
C ILE A 509 -22.09 -11.88 -6.13
N ALA A 510 -21.81 -10.68 -5.68
CA ALA A 510 -20.50 -10.08 -5.77
C ALA A 510 -20.08 -9.46 -4.43
N THR A 511 -18.82 -9.67 -4.04
CA THR A 511 -18.22 -8.85 -2.98
C THR A 511 -18.01 -7.43 -3.50
N ASN A 512 -17.92 -6.47 -2.59
CA ASN A 512 -17.88 -5.05 -2.89
C ASN A 512 -16.86 -4.65 -3.98
N MET A 513 -15.66 -5.23 -3.96
CA MET A 513 -14.57 -4.91 -4.90
C MET A 513 -14.66 -5.71 -6.22
N ALA A 514 -15.41 -6.80 -6.26
CA ALA A 514 -15.47 -7.66 -7.44
C ALA A 514 -16.12 -6.96 -8.64
N GLY A 515 -15.47 -7.05 -9.80
CA GLY A 515 -15.93 -6.45 -11.04
C GLY A 515 -15.90 -4.92 -11.07
N ARG A 516 -15.10 -4.25 -10.24
CA ARG A 516 -14.86 -2.80 -10.32
C ARG A 516 -14.18 -2.46 -11.64
N GLY A 517 -14.53 -1.30 -12.22
CA GLY A 517 -14.02 -0.89 -13.54
C GLY A 517 -14.64 -1.64 -14.72
N THR A 518 -15.59 -2.56 -14.48
CA THR A 518 -16.31 -3.28 -15.56
C THR A 518 -17.75 -2.79 -15.67
N ASP A 519 -18.20 -2.55 -16.88
CA ASP A 519 -19.56 -2.09 -17.17
C ASP A 519 -20.56 -3.26 -17.23
N ILE A 520 -21.78 -3.06 -16.71
CA ILE A 520 -22.89 -4.01 -16.77
C ILE A 520 -23.87 -3.50 -17.81
N LYS A 521 -23.96 -4.21 -18.96
CA LYS A 521 -24.90 -3.90 -20.02
C LYS A 521 -26.24 -4.62 -19.76
N LEU A 522 -27.36 -3.91 -19.79
CA LEU A 522 -28.69 -4.55 -19.72
C LEU A 522 -28.87 -5.48 -20.91
N GLY A 523 -29.47 -6.65 -20.70
CA GLY A 523 -29.59 -7.69 -21.71
C GLY A 523 -28.37 -8.59 -21.86
N GLY A 524 -27.27 -8.31 -21.14
CA GLY A 524 -25.99 -9.02 -21.23
C GLY A 524 -24.99 -8.38 -22.21
N ASN A 525 -23.85 -9.02 -22.44
CA ASN A 525 -22.80 -8.50 -23.33
C ASN A 525 -22.76 -9.24 -24.69
N PRO A 526 -23.23 -8.62 -25.77
CA PRO A 526 -23.26 -9.27 -27.10
C PRO A 526 -21.86 -9.58 -27.64
N GLU A 527 -20.86 -8.75 -27.35
CA GLU A 527 -19.49 -8.94 -27.81
C GLU A 527 -18.86 -10.19 -27.17
N TYR A 528 -19.10 -10.38 -25.87
CA TYR A 528 -18.65 -11.57 -25.16
C TYR A 528 -19.32 -12.84 -25.69
N ARG A 529 -20.64 -12.81 -25.90
CA ARG A 529 -21.41 -13.94 -26.47
C ARG A 529 -20.93 -14.27 -27.86
N ALA A 530 -20.65 -13.24 -28.69
CA ALA A 530 -20.13 -13.41 -30.04
C ALA A 530 -18.74 -14.07 -30.05
N ARG A 531 -17.83 -13.63 -29.19
CA ARG A 531 -16.49 -14.23 -29.06
C ARG A 531 -16.58 -15.69 -28.60
N LYS A 532 -17.42 -15.96 -27.59
CA LYS A 532 -17.62 -17.33 -27.08
C LYS A 532 -18.18 -18.26 -28.16
N ARG A 533 -19.06 -17.73 -29.02
CA ARG A 533 -19.70 -18.49 -30.14
C ARG A 533 -18.74 -18.70 -31.28
N ALA A 534 -18.00 -17.67 -31.67
CA ALA A 534 -17.06 -17.73 -32.81
C ALA A 534 -15.84 -18.60 -32.51
N GLY A 535 -15.45 -18.69 -31.24
CA GLY A 535 -14.24 -19.41 -30.81
C GLY A 535 -12.96 -18.56 -30.91
N THR A 536 -11.88 -19.06 -30.30
CA THR A 536 -10.59 -18.34 -30.21
C THR A 536 -9.85 -18.21 -31.55
N GLU A 537 -10.15 -19.07 -32.52
CA GLU A 537 -9.51 -19.10 -33.84
C GLU A 537 -10.39 -18.54 -34.97
N ALA A 538 -11.47 -17.83 -34.64
CA ALA A 538 -12.41 -17.31 -35.63
C ALA A 538 -11.79 -16.22 -36.51
N THR A 539 -12.09 -16.25 -37.81
CA THR A 539 -11.73 -15.16 -38.72
C THR A 539 -12.49 -13.88 -38.38
N PRO A 540 -11.97 -12.69 -38.73
CA PRO A 540 -12.68 -11.42 -38.50
C PRO A 540 -14.09 -11.40 -39.08
N GLU A 541 -14.34 -12.07 -40.21
CA GLU A 541 -15.63 -12.18 -40.87
C GLU A 541 -16.61 -13.06 -40.07
N GLN A 542 -16.12 -14.20 -39.57
CA GLN A 542 -16.92 -15.10 -38.72
C GLN A 542 -17.29 -14.42 -37.39
N TYR A 543 -16.35 -13.68 -36.78
CA TYR A 543 -16.66 -12.89 -35.60
C TYR A 543 -17.67 -11.81 -35.86
N LYS A 544 -17.56 -11.07 -36.97
CA LYS A 544 -18.48 -10.03 -37.34
C LYS A 544 -19.91 -10.58 -37.57
N ALA A 545 -20.06 -11.71 -38.26
CA ALA A 545 -21.34 -12.37 -38.46
C ALA A 545 -21.98 -12.83 -37.14
N ALA A 546 -21.16 -13.42 -36.24
CA ALA A 546 -21.61 -13.82 -34.92
C ALA A 546 -22.03 -12.59 -34.09
N LEU A 547 -21.31 -11.49 -34.17
CA LEU A 547 -21.60 -10.25 -33.50
C LEU A 547 -22.93 -9.63 -33.95
N GLU A 548 -23.19 -9.58 -35.24
CA GLU A 548 -24.45 -9.05 -35.76
C GLU A 548 -25.66 -9.88 -35.30
N GLU A 549 -25.51 -11.19 -35.22
CA GLU A 549 -26.58 -12.06 -34.71
C GLU A 549 -26.81 -11.87 -33.22
N GLU A 550 -25.73 -11.81 -32.40
CA GLU A 550 -25.85 -11.61 -30.99
C GLU A 550 -26.34 -10.19 -30.63
N TYR A 551 -26.05 -9.16 -31.44
CA TYR A 551 -26.64 -7.82 -31.29
C TYR A 551 -28.16 -7.80 -31.51
N ARG A 552 -28.69 -8.56 -32.48
CA ARG A 552 -30.15 -8.66 -32.68
C ARG A 552 -30.85 -9.31 -31.48
N LYS A 553 -30.28 -10.37 -30.93
CA LYS A 553 -30.81 -11.02 -29.72
C LYS A 553 -30.71 -10.09 -28.50
N TRP A 554 -29.55 -9.46 -28.33
CA TRP A 554 -29.32 -8.51 -27.26
C TRP A 554 -30.31 -7.34 -27.28
N GLN A 555 -30.67 -6.80 -28.46
CA GLN A 555 -31.62 -5.70 -28.56
C GLN A 555 -33.02 -6.10 -28.03
N ALA A 556 -33.45 -7.33 -28.28
CA ALA A 556 -34.70 -7.86 -27.73
C ALA A 556 -34.63 -8.03 -26.22
N ASP A 557 -33.55 -8.67 -25.72
CA ASP A 557 -33.29 -8.89 -24.28
C ASP A 557 -33.17 -7.55 -23.54
N TYR A 558 -32.46 -6.56 -24.12
CA TYR A 558 -32.32 -5.22 -23.57
C TYR A 558 -33.67 -4.53 -23.37
N ASN A 559 -34.52 -4.53 -24.38
CA ASN A 559 -35.85 -3.90 -24.32
C ASN A 559 -36.71 -4.57 -23.24
N GLU A 560 -36.71 -5.88 -23.17
CA GLU A 560 -37.49 -6.64 -22.18
C GLU A 560 -36.98 -6.37 -20.76
N VAL A 561 -35.66 -6.40 -20.51
CA VAL A 561 -35.07 -6.09 -19.20
C VAL A 561 -35.35 -4.64 -18.80
N LYS A 562 -35.36 -3.72 -19.79
CA LYS A 562 -35.69 -2.31 -19.55
C LYS A 562 -37.17 -2.13 -19.13
N GLU A 563 -38.11 -2.86 -19.74
CA GLU A 563 -39.53 -2.86 -19.35
C GLU A 563 -39.73 -3.46 -17.95
N LEU A 564 -38.93 -4.47 -17.55
CA LEU A 564 -38.97 -5.07 -16.24
C LEU A 564 -38.36 -4.15 -15.13
N GLY A 565 -37.89 -2.97 -15.49
CA GLY A 565 -37.33 -1.98 -14.55
C GLY A 565 -35.80 -2.02 -14.42
N GLY A 566 -35.11 -2.69 -15.36
CA GLY A 566 -33.62 -2.71 -15.40
C GLY A 566 -33.00 -3.59 -14.32
N LEU A 567 -31.70 -3.36 -14.07
CA LEU A 567 -30.94 -4.13 -13.07
C LEU A 567 -31.39 -3.76 -11.65
N TYR A 568 -31.72 -4.77 -10.86
CA TYR A 568 -32.00 -4.63 -9.43
C TYR A 568 -30.74 -4.88 -8.60
N VAL A 569 -30.26 -3.88 -7.89
CA VAL A 569 -29.11 -3.95 -6.98
C VAL A 569 -29.60 -4.14 -5.55
N ILE A 570 -29.13 -5.16 -4.90
CA ILE A 570 -29.47 -5.48 -3.51
C ILE A 570 -28.20 -5.45 -2.68
N GLY A 571 -28.14 -4.59 -1.65
CA GLY A 571 -27.10 -4.62 -0.62
C GLY A 571 -27.53 -5.49 0.55
N THR A 572 -26.67 -6.38 1.02
CA THR A 572 -26.95 -7.27 2.16
C THR A 572 -26.79 -6.61 3.50
N GLU A 573 -26.13 -5.47 3.53
CA GLU A 573 -25.90 -4.58 4.67
C GLU A 573 -25.30 -3.26 4.19
N ARG A 574 -25.21 -2.27 5.07
CA ARG A 574 -24.50 -1.02 4.82
C ARG A 574 -23.01 -1.19 5.07
N HIS A 575 -22.19 -0.64 4.18
CA HIS A 575 -20.75 -0.62 4.33
C HIS A 575 -20.32 0.44 5.35
N GLU A 576 -19.07 0.40 5.74
CA GLU A 576 -18.46 1.39 6.65
C GLU A 576 -18.49 2.83 6.07
N SER A 577 -18.47 2.96 4.74
CA SER A 577 -18.50 4.24 4.04
C SER A 577 -19.71 4.33 3.10
N ARG A 578 -20.37 5.51 3.12
CA ARG A 578 -21.46 5.84 2.19
C ARG A 578 -21.03 5.80 0.72
N ARG A 579 -19.77 6.09 0.48
CA ARG A 579 -19.13 6.03 -0.84
C ARG A 579 -19.25 4.64 -1.47
N ILE A 580 -18.96 3.61 -0.71
CA ILE A 580 -19.04 2.21 -1.14
C ILE A 580 -20.49 1.81 -1.47
N ASP A 581 -21.45 2.23 -0.64
CA ASP A 581 -22.87 2.04 -0.92
C ASP A 581 -23.29 2.70 -2.24
N ASN A 582 -22.79 3.92 -2.48
CA ASN A 582 -23.07 4.66 -3.72
C ASN A 582 -22.40 4.00 -4.94
N GLN A 583 -21.23 3.41 -4.81
CA GLN A 583 -20.59 2.62 -5.87
C GLN A 583 -21.41 1.38 -6.22
N LEU A 584 -21.94 0.69 -5.21
CA LEU A 584 -22.83 -0.45 -5.42
C LEU A 584 -24.13 -0.03 -6.14
N ARG A 585 -24.79 1.02 -5.66
CA ARG A 585 -25.98 1.59 -6.32
C ARG A 585 -25.69 2.01 -7.78
N GLY A 586 -24.51 2.58 -8.01
CA GLY A 586 -24.04 3.05 -9.32
C GLY A 586 -23.84 1.95 -10.37
N ARG A 587 -23.95 0.67 -9.99
CA ARG A 587 -23.95 -0.45 -10.93
C ARG A 587 -25.21 -0.50 -11.80
N SER A 588 -26.29 0.17 -11.38
CA SER A 588 -27.60 0.21 -12.03
C SER A 588 -28.00 1.64 -12.40
N GLY A 589 -28.90 1.79 -13.36
CA GLY A 589 -29.44 3.10 -13.78
C GLY A 589 -28.43 3.98 -14.50
N ARG A 590 -27.73 3.42 -15.51
CA ARG A 590 -26.69 4.09 -16.31
C ARG A 590 -27.27 4.62 -17.60
N GLN A 591 -26.75 5.75 -18.09
CA GLN A 591 -27.14 6.37 -19.38
C GLN A 591 -28.67 6.45 -19.58
N GLY A 592 -29.38 6.86 -18.51
CA GLY A 592 -30.85 6.99 -18.55
C GLY A 592 -31.66 5.67 -18.52
N ASP A 593 -30.98 4.52 -18.37
CA ASP A 593 -31.67 3.25 -18.20
C ASP A 593 -32.36 3.17 -16.83
N PRO A 594 -33.50 2.46 -16.71
CA PRO A 594 -34.15 2.23 -15.45
C PRO A 594 -33.29 1.32 -14.56
N GLY A 595 -33.51 1.40 -13.27
CA GLY A 595 -32.85 0.58 -12.29
C GLY A 595 -33.51 0.70 -10.94
N ARG A 596 -33.17 -0.21 -10.02
CA ARG A 596 -33.66 -0.23 -8.66
C ARG A 596 -32.53 -0.59 -7.69
N SER A 597 -32.51 0.04 -6.51
CA SER A 597 -31.60 -0.37 -5.44
C SER A 597 -32.31 -0.44 -4.10
N ARG A 598 -31.91 -1.41 -3.25
CA ARG A 598 -32.40 -1.56 -1.88
C ARG A 598 -31.36 -2.24 -1.00
N PHE A 599 -31.29 -1.82 0.27
CA PHE A 599 -30.43 -2.47 1.26
C PHE A 599 -31.29 -3.22 2.29
N PHE A 600 -30.84 -4.44 2.64
CA PHE A 600 -31.39 -5.29 3.69
C PHE A 600 -30.45 -5.29 4.87
N ILE A 601 -30.90 -4.80 6.02
CA ILE A 601 -30.08 -4.53 7.19
C ILE A 601 -30.62 -5.34 8.36
N SER A 602 -29.74 -5.82 9.24
CA SER A 602 -30.08 -6.38 10.54
C SER A 602 -29.50 -5.50 11.65
N LEU A 603 -30.15 -5.48 12.79
CA LEU A 603 -29.59 -4.86 14.00
C LEU A 603 -28.35 -5.60 14.53
N ASP A 604 -28.11 -6.83 14.06
CA ASP A 604 -26.92 -7.64 14.36
C ASP A 604 -25.74 -7.36 13.41
N ASP A 605 -25.94 -6.59 12.31
CA ASP A 605 -24.86 -6.22 11.40
C ASP A 605 -23.79 -5.38 12.10
N ASP A 606 -22.54 -5.54 11.71
CA ASP A 606 -21.37 -4.95 12.39
C ASP A 606 -21.47 -3.43 12.58
N LEU A 607 -21.92 -2.70 11.56
CA LEU A 607 -22.14 -1.27 11.66
C LEU A 607 -23.20 -0.92 12.71
N MET A 608 -24.28 -1.70 12.79
CA MET A 608 -25.36 -1.47 13.77
C MET A 608 -24.93 -1.82 15.18
N ARG A 609 -24.15 -2.89 15.38
CA ARG A 609 -23.57 -3.27 16.68
C ARG A 609 -22.68 -2.19 17.27
N LEU A 610 -21.83 -1.58 16.45
CA LEU A 610 -20.93 -0.49 16.90
C LEU A 610 -21.67 0.75 17.41
N PHE A 611 -22.86 1.04 16.89
CA PHE A 611 -23.61 2.25 17.21
C PHE A 611 -24.88 2.04 18.04
N GLY A 612 -24.94 0.98 18.83
CA GLY A 612 -25.99 0.76 19.82
C GLY A 612 -27.17 -0.06 19.32
N GLY A 613 -26.96 -0.92 18.35
CA GLY A 613 -27.95 -1.88 17.82
C GLY A 613 -28.62 -2.69 18.95
N GLU A 614 -27.89 -3.10 19.97
CA GLU A 614 -28.45 -3.79 21.11
C GLU A 614 -29.45 -2.97 21.93
N ARG A 615 -29.20 -1.66 22.12
CA ARG A 615 -30.16 -0.76 22.80
C ARG A 615 -31.42 -0.60 21.97
N LEU A 616 -31.27 -0.47 20.66
CA LEU A 616 -32.38 -0.35 19.73
C LEU A 616 -33.15 -1.66 19.65
N LYS A 617 -32.49 -2.80 19.64
CA LYS A 617 -33.07 -4.15 19.66
C LYS A 617 -33.95 -4.35 20.92
N ARG A 618 -33.45 -3.99 22.10
CA ARG A 618 -34.22 -4.02 23.36
C ARG A 618 -35.42 -3.08 23.33
N LEU A 619 -35.29 -1.88 22.76
CA LEU A 619 -36.39 -0.93 22.64
C LEU A 619 -37.47 -1.48 21.72
N MET A 620 -37.11 -2.05 20.58
CA MET A 620 -38.02 -2.59 19.57
C MET A 620 -38.74 -3.87 20.07
N SER A 621 -38.03 -4.75 20.76
CA SER A 621 -38.63 -5.92 21.39
C SER A 621 -39.67 -5.57 22.46
N ASN A 622 -39.46 -4.46 23.20
CA ASN A 622 -40.39 -3.98 24.19
C ASN A 622 -41.66 -3.31 23.61
N ILE A 623 -41.63 -2.90 22.34
CA ILE A 623 -42.80 -2.30 21.62
C ILE A 623 -43.69 -3.38 21.03
N GLY A 624 -43.31 -4.67 21.13
CA GLY A 624 -44.18 -5.80 20.74
C GLY A 624 -44.15 -6.06 19.20
N MET A 625 -43.06 -5.79 18.53
CA MET A 625 -42.90 -6.14 17.12
C MET A 625 -42.91 -7.68 16.94
N GLU A 626 -43.68 -8.16 15.98
CA GLU A 626 -43.70 -9.56 15.60
C GLU A 626 -42.41 -9.94 14.83
N ALA A 627 -41.93 -11.16 15.05
CA ALA A 627 -40.79 -11.69 14.37
C ALA A 627 -41.04 -11.76 12.85
N GLY A 628 -40.12 -11.22 12.02
CA GLY A 628 -40.18 -11.24 10.57
C GLY A 628 -40.79 -9.96 9.93
N GLU A 629 -41.33 -9.03 10.73
CA GLU A 629 -41.80 -7.75 10.18
C GLU A 629 -40.63 -6.76 9.97
N PRO A 630 -40.51 -6.18 8.77
CA PRO A 630 -39.50 -5.18 8.48
C PRO A 630 -39.82 -3.82 9.12
N ILE A 631 -38.82 -3.18 9.65
CA ILE A 631 -38.91 -1.82 10.23
C ILE A 631 -38.70 -0.81 9.11
N TYR A 632 -39.71 0.03 8.88
CA TYR A 632 -39.65 1.15 7.93
C TYR A 632 -39.77 2.47 8.67
N HIS A 633 -38.64 3.13 8.94
CA HIS A 633 -38.71 4.47 9.53
C HIS A 633 -37.60 5.39 9.00
N PRO A 634 -37.92 6.59 8.50
CA PRO A 634 -36.91 7.53 7.99
C PRO A 634 -35.83 7.94 9.00
N TRP A 635 -36.14 7.84 10.30
CA TRP A 635 -35.18 8.10 11.36
C TRP A 635 -34.04 7.07 11.39
N LEU A 636 -34.31 5.82 11.07
CA LEU A 636 -33.30 4.77 11.00
C LEU A 636 -32.27 5.06 9.91
N ASN A 637 -32.71 5.45 8.72
CA ASN A 637 -31.80 5.81 7.62
C ASN A 637 -30.86 6.95 8.04
N LYS A 638 -31.37 7.99 8.71
CA LYS A 638 -30.54 9.09 9.22
C LYS A 638 -29.57 8.64 10.32
N SER A 639 -29.97 7.67 11.15
CA SER A 639 -29.10 7.13 12.19
C SER A 639 -27.98 6.31 11.60
N ILE A 640 -28.24 5.52 10.57
CA ILE A 640 -27.26 4.74 9.83
C ILE A 640 -26.26 5.68 9.12
N GLU A 641 -26.74 6.69 8.40
CA GLU A 641 -25.89 7.71 7.75
C GLU A 641 -24.97 8.40 8.76
N LYS A 642 -25.49 8.74 9.95
CA LYS A 642 -24.69 9.34 11.02
C LYS A 642 -23.68 8.37 11.61
N ALA A 643 -24.00 7.08 11.66
CA ALA A 643 -23.08 6.04 12.08
C ALA A 643 -21.93 5.90 11.06
N GLN A 644 -22.26 5.79 9.77
CA GLN A 644 -21.26 5.76 8.69
C GLN A 644 -20.35 7.00 8.73
N SER A 645 -20.91 8.20 8.86
CA SER A 645 -20.13 9.44 8.95
C SER A 645 -19.11 9.41 10.10
N LYS A 646 -19.47 8.83 11.26
CA LYS A 646 -18.51 8.68 12.37
C LYS A 646 -17.41 7.67 12.11
N VAL A 647 -17.73 6.58 11.39
CA VAL A 647 -16.70 5.61 10.97
C VAL A 647 -15.77 6.24 9.95
N GLU A 648 -16.31 6.96 8.97
CA GLU A 648 -15.54 7.72 7.97
C GLU A 648 -14.59 8.71 8.67
N GLU A 649 -15.08 9.49 9.63
CA GLU A 649 -14.28 10.44 10.41
C GLU A 649 -13.17 9.76 11.20
N ARG A 650 -13.46 8.63 11.88
CA ARG A 650 -12.45 7.84 12.59
C ARG A 650 -11.39 7.29 11.64
N ASN A 651 -11.79 6.74 10.50
CA ASN A 651 -10.87 6.21 9.51
C ASN A 651 -10.00 7.34 8.91
N PHE A 652 -10.56 8.52 8.70
CA PHE A 652 -9.81 9.70 8.28
C PHE A 652 -8.74 10.11 9.32
N GLU A 653 -9.10 10.17 10.61
CA GLU A 653 -8.12 10.50 11.66
C GLU A 653 -7.00 9.46 11.74
N ILE A 654 -7.28 8.17 11.57
CA ILE A 654 -6.26 7.11 11.51
C ILE A 654 -5.31 7.35 10.32
N ARG A 655 -5.84 7.59 9.11
CA ARG A 655 -5.01 7.85 7.92
C ARG A 655 -4.18 9.13 8.07
N LYS A 656 -4.77 10.18 8.62
CA LYS A 656 -4.08 11.44 8.90
C LYS A 656 -2.93 11.22 9.89
N HIS A 657 -3.16 10.47 10.95
CA HIS A 657 -2.14 10.16 11.96
C HIS A 657 -0.96 9.37 11.35
N LEU A 658 -1.26 8.35 10.53
CA LEU A 658 -0.24 7.62 9.81
C LEU A 658 0.59 8.53 8.89
N LEU A 659 -0.08 9.44 8.18
CA LEU A 659 0.60 10.38 7.30
C LEU A 659 1.49 11.37 8.07
N GLU A 660 1.06 11.87 9.22
CA GLU A 660 1.85 12.81 10.05
C GLU A 660 3.18 12.19 10.53
N TYR A 661 3.22 10.88 10.80
CA TYR A 661 4.46 10.17 11.09
C TYR A 661 5.29 9.90 9.82
N ASP A 662 4.64 9.48 8.72
CA ASP A 662 5.35 9.22 7.47
C ASP A 662 5.87 10.51 6.80
N ASP A 663 5.28 11.66 7.04
CA ASP A 663 5.78 12.95 6.53
C ASP A 663 7.20 13.24 7.05
N VAL A 664 7.49 12.90 8.30
CA VAL A 664 8.86 13.05 8.87
C VAL A 664 9.84 12.15 8.12
N LEU A 665 9.49 10.87 7.98
CA LEU A 665 10.29 9.91 7.24
C LEU A 665 10.44 10.33 5.75
N ASN A 666 9.39 10.90 5.16
CA ASN A 666 9.40 11.32 3.77
C ASN A 666 10.33 12.52 3.50
N GLU A 667 10.43 13.47 4.42
CA GLU A 667 11.39 14.58 4.33
C GLU A 667 12.82 14.04 4.34
N GLN A 668 13.12 13.12 5.26
CA GLN A 668 14.43 12.47 5.37
C GLN A 668 14.72 11.58 4.15
N ARG A 669 13.75 10.79 3.68
CA ARG A 669 13.84 9.97 2.46
C ARG A 669 14.17 10.83 1.24
N THR A 670 13.45 11.92 1.06
CA THR A 670 13.65 12.83 -0.05
C THR A 670 15.06 13.43 -0.03
N PHE A 671 15.56 13.81 1.15
CA PHE A 671 16.91 14.29 1.32
C PHE A 671 17.95 13.22 0.94
N ILE A 672 17.83 12.01 1.49
CA ILE A 672 18.78 10.90 1.24
C ILE A 672 18.77 10.49 -0.23
N TYR A 673 17.59 10.34 -0.84
CA TYR A 673 17.50 9.96 -2.25
C TYR A 673 18.05 11.05 -3.18
N ASN A 674 17.86 12.33 -2.85
CA ASN A 674 18.47 13.43 -3.59
C ASN A 674 19.99 13.44 -3.45
N GLN A 675 20.53 13.18 -2.25
CA GLN A 675 21.97 13.04 -2.04
C GLN A 675 22.53 11.85 -2.83
N ARG A 676 21.89 10.70 -2.76
CA ARG A 676 22.24 9.48 -3.49
C ARG A 676 22.23 9.71 -5.01
N ASN A 677 21.18 10.34 -5.52
CA ASN A 677 21.05 10.70 -6.93
C ASN A 677 22.08 11.76 -7.35
N GLY A 678 22.47 12.68 -6.46
CA GLY A 678 23.53 13.62 -6.66
C GLY A 678 24.89 12.94 -6.84
N ILE A 679 25.20 11.96 -5.98
CA ILE A 679 26.43 11.17 -6.04
C ILE A 679 26.48 10.32 -7.34
N LEU A 680 25.37 9.75 -7.79
CA LEU A 680 25.29 9.00 -9.04
C LEU A 680 25.61 9.88 -10.28
N ARG A 681 25.32 11.19 -10.19
CA ARG A 681 25.55 12.17 -11.28
C ARG A 681 26.89 12.90 -11.18
N ASP A 682 27.57 12.84 -10.04
CA ASP A 682 28.78 13.61 -9.78
C ASP A 682 30.02 12.85 -10.30
N ASP A 683 30.75 13.52 -11.17
CA ASP A 683 32.00 13.01 -11.75
C ASP A 683 33.26 13.51 -10.99
N ASN A 684 33.11 14.33 -9.95
CA ASN A 684 34.21 14.88 -9.15
C ASN A 684 34.00 14.70 -7.62
N LEU A 685 33.81 13.47 -7.19
CA LEU A 685 33.63 13.15 -5.76
C LEU A 685 34.91 13.33 -4.93
N VAL A 686 36.08 13.31 -5.56
CA VAL A 686 37.38 13.56 -4.91
C VAL A 686 37.39 14.92 -4.21
N ALA A 687 36.91 15.97 -4.87
CA ALA A 687 36.84 17.32 -4.27
C ALA A 687 35.93 17.33 -3.03
N ARG A 688 34.82 16.57 -3.07
CA ARG A 688 33.88 16.46 -1.94
C ARG A 688 34.52 15.77 -0.74
N ILE A 689 35.31 14.69 -0.95
CA ILE A 689 36.06 14.02 0.12
C ILE A 689 37.09 14.94 0.76
N ILE A 690 37.80 15.75 -0.04
CA ILE A 690 38.76 16.73 0.43
C ILE A 690 38.07 17.74 1.36
N THR A 691 36.94 18.31 0.96
CA THR A 691 36.17 19.24 1.81
C THR A 691 35.70 18.57 3.10
N THR A 692 35.18 17.35 3.02
CA THR A 692 34.73 16.58 4.21
C THR A 692 35.92 16.34 5.16
N ALA A 693 37.11 15.99 4.64
CA ALA A 693 38.28 15.79 5.48
C ALA A 693 38.72 17.08 6.18
N GLU A 694 38.63 18.25 5.50
CA GLU A 694 38.90 19.54 6.06
C GLU A 694 38.00 19.86 7.26
N GLU A 695 36.70 19.65 7.11
CA GLU A 695 35.70 19.79 8.21
C GLU A 695 36.07 18.93 9.43
N TYR A 696 36.41 17.66 9.24
CA TYR A 696 36.79 16.78 10.36
C TYR A 696 38.13 17.16 11.01
N ILE A 697 39.08 17.59 10.22
CA ILE A 697 40.37 18.09 10.77
C ILE A 697 40.10 19.29 11.70
N ASP A 698 39.24 20.21 11.27
CA ASP A 698 38.85 21.36 12.06
C ASP A 698 38.21 20.94 13.38
N ASP A 699 37.21 20.03 13.32
CA ASP A 699 36.50 19.53 14.52
C ASP A 699 37.42 18.78 15.49
N TYR A 700 38.27 17.88 14.99
CA TYR A 700 39.19 17.12 15.84
C TYR A 700 40.28 18.00 16.50
N VAL A 701 40.80 18.99 15.75
CA VAL A 701 41.80 19.92 16.31
C VAL A 701 41.17 20.82 17.36
N ASP A 702 39.93 21.33 17.09
CA ASP A 702 39.23 22.20 18.04
C ASP A 702 38.83 21.44 19.32
N ALA A 703 38.34 20.20 19.16
CA ALA A 703 38.07 19.30 20.29
C ALA A 703 39.32 19.01 21.11
N PHE A 704 40.46 18.75 20.45
CA PHE A 704 41.75 18.55 21.10
C PHE A 704 42.18 19.78 21.90
N VAL A 705 42.13 20.99 21.28
CA VAL A 705 42.53 22.23 21.96
C VAL A 705 41.68 22.51 23.19
N SER A 706 40.36 22.21 23.11
CA SER A 706 39.44 22.40 24.23
C SER A 706 39.72 21.46 25.39
N THR A 707 40.02 20.18 25.09
CA THR A 707 40.26 19.12 26.07
C THR A 707 41.66 19.19 26.67
N ALA A 708 42.68 19.52 25.86
CA ALA A 708 44.07 19.61 26.28
C ALA A 708 44.33 20.73 27.32
N ARG A 709 43.40 21.67 27.49
CA ARG A 709 43.42 22.65 28.58
C ARG A 709 43.20 22.04 29.96
N ARG A 710 42.53 20.86 30.02
CA ARG A 710 42.22 20.16 31.29
C ARG A 710 43.15 18.98 31.51
N ASP A 711 43.39 18.18 30.50
CA ASP A 711 44.26 16.99 30.53
C ASP A 711 44.93 16.83 29.15
N ARG A 712 46.22 17.22 29.09
CA ARG A 712 46.97 17.22 27.83
C ARG A 712 47.30 15.80 27.36
N ASP A 713 47.67 14.94 28.26
CA ASP A 713 48.19 13.60 27.90
C ASP A 713 47.05 12.72 27.40
N SER A 714 45.89 12.75 28.06
CA SER A 714 44.67 12.07 27.61
C SER A 714 44.15 12.62 26.27
N ALA A 715 44.14 13.95 26.12
CA ALA A 715 43.71 14.58 24.84
C ALA A 715 44.64 14.19 23.69
N THR A 716 45.97 14.16 23.93
CA THR A 716 46.97 13.77 22.93
C THR A 716 46.78 12.31 22.50
N ALA A 717 46.58 11.39 23.48
CA ALA A 717 46.36 9.98 23.20
C ALA A 717 45.07 9.78 22.37
N THR A 718 44.02 10.53 22.68
CA THR A 718 42.73 10.49 21.95
C THR A 718 42.90 10.98 20.52
N LEU A 719 43.57 12.14 20.32
CA LEU A 719 43.79 12.68 18.96
C LEU A 719 44.60 11.70 18.09
N ILE A 720 45.69 11.15 18.62
CA ILE A 720 46.52 10.17 17.88
C ILE A 720 45.72 8.92 17.55
N ARG A 721 44.96 8.39 18.52
CA ARG A 721 44.11 7.22 18.29
C ARG A 721 43.09 7.45 17.21
N ASP A 722 42.38 8.58 17.24
CA ASP A 722 41.30 8.87 16.33
C ASP A 722 41.82 9.15 14.91
N PHE A 723 42.87 9.93 14.75
CA PHE A 723 43.48 10.12 13.43
C PHE A 723 44.06 8.85 12.83
N LYS A 724 44.70 8.00 13.67
CA LYS A 724 45.28 6.75 13.22
C LYS A 724 44.20 5.72 12.84
N SER A 725 43.14 5.58 13.64
CA SER A 725 42.08 4.61 13.40
C SER A 725 41.17 5.01 12.26
N LYS A 726 40.84 6.30 12.11
CA LYS A 726 39.89 6.80 11.14
C LYS A 726 40.54 7.19 9.83
N PHE A 727 41.76 7.73 9.86
CA PHE A 727 42.38 8.26 8.63
C PHE A 727 43.74 7.61 8.30
N GLY A 728 44.21 6.68 9.10
CA GLY A 728 45.53 6.07 8.91
C GLY A 728 46.72 7.01 9.08
N TYR A 729 46.48 8.23 9.56
CA TYR A 729 47.45 9.29 9.79
C TYR A 729 47.83 9.35 11.28
N THR A 730 49.12 9.45 11.57
CA THR A 730 49.59 9.61 12.95
C THR A 730 50.19 11.02 13.06
N PRO A 731 49.52 11.96 13.79
CA PRO A 731 50.08 13.28 14.04
C PRO A 731 51.42 13.17 14.77
N GLY A 732 52.43 13.88 14.28
CA GLY A 732 53.74 13.94 14.91
C GLY A 732 53.77 14.91 16.10
N ASP A 733 54.86 14.84 16.92
CA ASP A 733 55.05 15.76 18.06
C ASP A 733 55.01 17.23 17.64
N ASN A 734 55.47 17.54 16.42
CA ASN A 734 55.42 18.89 15.85
C ASN A 734 53.98 19.32 15.58
N ASP A 735 53.14 18.43 15.02
CA ASP A 735 51.73 18.72 14.74
C ASP A 735 50.96 18.98 16.03
N ILE A 736 51.19 18.14 17.04
CA ILE A 736 50.56 18.27 18.36
C ILE A 736 50.97 19.58 19.04
N SER A 737 52.28 19.91 18.96
CA SER A 737 52.81 21.17 19.50
C SER A 737 52.23 22.39 18.77
N LEU A 738 52.04 22.28 17.46
CA LEU A 738 51.44 23.32 16.62
C LEU A 738 49.96 23.52 16.94
N CYS A 739 49.20 22.45 17.14
CA CYS A 739 47.79 22.51 17.56
C CYS A 739 47.60 23.32 18.85
N LEU A 740 48.56 23.26 19.78
CA LEU A 740 48.49 24.00 21.04
C LEU A 740 48.95 25.46 20.91
N LYS A 741 49.84 25.77 19.96
CA LYS A 741 50.43 27.12 19.78
C LYS A 741 49.63 27.95 18.76
N ASN A 742 49.31 27.37 17.62
CA ASN A 742 48.57 27.97 16.55
C ASN A 742 47.66 26.95 15.83
N PRO A 743 46.44 26.72 16.34
CA PRO A 743 45.50 25.71 15.80
C PRO A 743 45.26 25.85 14.29
N GLU A 744 45.13 27.07 13.78
CA GLU A 744 44.87 27.33 12.36
C GLU A 744 46.04 26.93 11.45
N GLU A 745 47.28 27.10 11.87
CA GLU A 745 48.43 26.58 11.13
C GLU A 745 48.54 25.06 11.21
N ALA A 746 48.20 24.48 12.37
CA ALA A 746 48.14 23.02 12.51
C ALA A 746 47.11 22.37 11.60
N LYS A 747 45.90 22.93 11.55
CA LYS A 747 44.85 22.50 10.64
C LYS A 747 45.33 22.47 9.20
N LYS A 748 45.96 23.58 8.74
CA LYS A 748 46.52 23.69 7.39
C LYS A 748 47.63 22.68 7.10
N ALA A 749 48.50 22.42 8.07
CA ALA A 749 49.62 21.49 7.90
C ALA A 749 49.10 20.03 7.81
N ILE A 750 48.16 19.66 8.69
CA ILE A 750 47.54 18.34 8.65
C ILE A 750 46.75 18.14 7.35
N PHE A 751 45.99 19.16 6.94
CA PHE A 751 45.22 19.12 5.70
C PHE A 751 46.10 18.96 4.44
N ALA A 752 47.27 19.61 4.43
CA ALA A 752 48.23 19.46 3.34
C ALA A 752 48.70 17.99 3.18
N ASN A 753 48.89 17.27 4.31
CA ASN A 753 49.25 15.86 4.29
C ASN A 753 48.12 14.97 3.71
N PHE A 754 46.86 15.25 4.11
CA PHE A 754 45.70 14.55 3.58
C PHE A 754 45.54 14.80 2.07
N ARG A 755 45.76 16.03 1.62
CA ARG A 755 45.68 16.36 0.21
C ARG A 755 46.75 15.64 -0.60
N ALA A 756 47.99 15.62 -0.11
CA ALA A 756 49.10 14.90 -0.74
C ALA A 756 48.85 13.37 -0.82
N ASP A 757 48.19 12.75 0.17
CA ASP A 757 47.82 11.33 0.14
C ASP A 757 46.80 11.09 -0.97
N ILE A 758 45.76 11.93 -1.10
CA ILE A 758 44.74 11.81 -2.17
C ILE A 758 45.37 12.03 -3.53
N ASP A 759 46.22 13.05 -3.71
CA ASP A 759 46.93 13.33 -4.95
C ASP A 759 47.81 12.16 -5.39
N THR A 760 48.46 11.50 -4.41
CA THR A 760 49.21 10.25 -4.64
C THR A 760 48.31 9.12 -5.11
N LYS A 761 47.18 8.88 -4.43
CA LYS A 761 46.21 7.84 -4.80
C LYS A 761 45.62 8.11 -6.17
N GLN A 762 45.35 9.37 -6.50
CA GLN A 762 44.84 9.78 -7.81
C GLN A 762 45.88 9.56 -8.92
N GLY A 763 47.15 9.81 -8.64
CA GLY A 763 48.26 9.53 -9.55
C GLY A 763 48.47 8.05 -9.84
N LEU A 764 48.24 7.17 -8.84
CA LEU A 764 48.39 5.71 -8.96
C LEU A 764 47.19 5.04 -9.61
N ALA A 765 45.95 5.38 -9.21
CA ALA A 765 44.74 4.71 -9.67
C ALA A 765 44.13 5.36 -10.91
N GLY A 766 44.44 6.60 -11.19
CA GLY A 766 43.73 7.45 -12.17
C GLY A 766 42.47 8.08 -11.54
N THR A 767 42.09 9.23 -12.09
CA THR A 767 40.98 10.04 -11.55
C THR A 767 39.65 9.30 -11.68
N GLU A 768 39.39 8.64 -12.80
CA GLU A 768 38.13 7.94 -13.08
C GLU A 768 37.92 6.73 -12.16
N ASN A 769 38.97 5.91 -11.97
CA ASN A 769 38.91 4.74 -11.10
C ASN A 769 38.73 5.13 -9.63
N LEU A 770 39.46 6.19 -9.18
CA LEU A 770 39.30 6.70 -7.80
C LEU A 770 37.90 7.26 -7.59
N ASN A 771 37.34 7.99 -8.54
CA ASN A 771 35.99 8.54 -8.47
C ASN A 771 34.95 7.41 -8.42
N THR A 772 35.11 6.36 -9.24
CA THR A 772 34.24 5.16 -9.24
C THR A 772 34.29 4.44 -7.90
N PHE A 773 35.49 4.27 -7.33
CA PHE A 773 35.65 3.69 -6.00
C PHE A 773 34.95 4.54 -4.92
N ILE A 774 35.13 5.86 -4.92
CA ILE A 774 34.50 6.78 -3.98
C ILE A 774 32.96 6.70 -4.13
N LYS A 775 32.45 6.70 -5.36
CA LYS A 775 31.03 6.54 -5.68
C LYS A 775 30.46 5.27 -5.06
N PHE A 776 31.16 4.14 -5.24
CA PHE A 776 30.76 2.86 -4.66
C PHE A 776 30.72 2.91 -3.12
N GLN A 777 31.73 3.50 -2.48
CA GLN A 777 31.77 3.63 -1.02
C GLN A 777 30.65 4.51 -0.48
N TYR A 778 30.34 5.63 -1.18
CA TYR A 778 29.21 6.49 -0.81
C TYR A 778 27.88 5.74 -0.86
N LEU A 779 27.61 5.05 -1.97
CA LEU A 779 26.35 4.33 -2.13
C LEU A 779 26.20 3.22 -1.07
N GLN A 780 27.28 2.48 -0.82
CA GLN A 780 27.27 1.41 0.18
C GLN A 780 27.04 1.93 1.60
N ALA A 781 27.69 3.04 1.97
CA ALA A 781 27.53 3.65 3.27
C ALA A 781 26.12 4.22 3.47
N ILE A 782 25.62 4.96 2.47
CA ILE A 782 24.27 5.52 2.49
C ILE A 782 23.22 4.39 2.60
N ASP A 783 23.31 3.38 1.75
CA ASP A 783 22.30 2.31 1.70
C ASP A 783 22.28 1.54 3.04
N ARG A 784 23.44 1.26 3.64
CA ARG A 784 23.53 0.58 4.93
C ARG A 784 22.95 1.42 6.07
N GLN A 785 23.44 2.65 6.23
CA GLN A 785 23.05 3.54 7.32
C GLN A 785 21.56 3.94 7.21
N TRP A 786 21.05 4.08 5.98
CA TRP A 786 19.63 4.34 5.75
C TRP A 786 18.74 3.17 6.20
N LEU A 787 19.18 1.93 5.97
CA LEU A 787 18.44 0.74 6.44
C LEU A 787 18.40 0.68 7.98
N ASP A 788 19.52 0.95 8.65
CA ASP A 788 19.59 1.02 10.10
C ASP A 788 18.71 2.14 10.66
N HIS A 789 18.71 3.29 9.99
CA HIS A 789 17.85 4.42 10.33
C HIS A 789 16.35 4.12 10.22
N LEU A 790 15.91 3.40 9.18
CA LEU A 790 14.51 2.97 9.04
C LEU A 790 14.07 2.11 10.24
N GLU A 791 14.92 1.20 10.68
CA GLU A 791 14.64 0.34 11.83
C GLU A 791 14.61 1.13 13.16
N ASN A 792 15.55 2.07 13.34
CA ASN A 792 15.58 2.97 14.49
C ASN A 792 14.33 3.86 14.56
N LEU A 793 13.85 4.39 13.43
CA LEU A 793 12.62 5.19 13.39
C LEU A 793 11.37 4.36 13.67
N GLU A 794 11.34 3.10 13.23
CA GLU A 794 10.22 2.21 13.53
C GLU A 794 10.16 1.89 15.03
N SER A 795 11.29 1.56 15.64
CA SER A 795 11.43 1.36 17.09
C SER A 795 11.08 2.64 17.87
N LEU A 796 11.51 3.81 17.40
CA LEU A 796 11.16 5.08 18.02
C LEU A 796 9.64 5.33 17.96
N ARG A 797 8.98 5.03 16.83
CA ARG A 797 7.52 5.20 16.67
C ARG A 797 6.72 4.40 17.70
N GLU A 798 7.18 3.18 17.99
CA GLU A 798 6.57 2.35 19.03
C GLU A 798 6.83 2.92 20.44
N ALA A 799 8.05 3.34 20.72
CA ALA A 799 8.46 3.86 22.02
C ALA A 799 7.78 5.20 22.39
N VAL A 800 7.61 6.12 21.43
CA VAL A 800 7.00 7.43 21.73
C VAL A 800 5.52 7.33 22.08
N SER A 801 4.82 6.26 21.66
CA SER A 801 3.41 6.03 22.01
C SER A 801 3.22 5.93 23.54
N LEU A 802 4.20 5.39 24.25
CA LEU A 802 4.18 5.25 25.71
C LEU A 802 4.37 6.58 26.44
N ARG A 803 4.95 7.59 25.80
CA ARG A 803 5.19 8.92 26.40
C ARG A 803 3.93 9.76 26.58
N THR A 804 2.83 9.34 25.99
CA THR A 804 1.48 9.93 26.23
C THR A 804 1.14 9.88 27.73
N TYR A 805 1.59 8.88 28.47
CA TYR A 805 1.41 8.81 29.92
C TYR A 805 2.15 9.93 30.67
N GLY A 806 3.24 10.46 30.08
CA GLY A 806 4.00 11.61 30.60
C GLY A 806 3.46 12.98 30.14
N GLN A 807 2.26 13.06 29.57
CA GLN A 807 1.62 14.28 29.04
C GLN A 807 2.42 14.97 27.92
N LYS A 808 3.34 14.25 27.25
CA LYS A 808 4.06 14.72 26.09
C LYS A 808 3.29 14.37 24.81
N ASN A 809 3.41 15.21 23.80
CA ASN A 809 2.81 14.90 22.49
C ASN A 809 3.72 13.92 21.72
N PRO A 810 3.27 12.68 21.45
CA PRO A 810 4.10 11.65 20.80
C PRO A 810 4.67 12.07 19.46
N LEU A 811 3.88 12.77 18.64
CA LEU A 811 4.33 13.24 17.33
C LEU A 811 5.45 14.27 17.42
N THR A 812 5.39 15.17 18.42
CA THR A 812 6.43 16.17 18.63
C THR A 812 7.73 15.52 19.09
N GLU A 813 7.66 14.56 20.04
CA GLU A 813 8.83 13.80 20.49
C GLU A 813 9.43 12.98 19.33
N TYR A 814 8.59 12.31 18.55
CA TYR A 814 9.04 11.58 17.35
C TYR A 814 9.78 12.47 16.36
N LYS A 815 9.27 13.69 16.11
CA LYS A 815 9.93 14.67 15.22
C LYS A 815 11.30 15.07 15.74
N LEU A 816 11.40 15.42 17.01
CA LEU A 816 12.66 15.89 17.62
C LEU A 816 13.71 14.78 17.64
N GLU A 817 13.38 13.63 18.20
CA GLU A 817 14.33 12.51 18.31
C GLU A 817 14.67 11.89 16.95
N GLY A 818 13.67 11.76 16.06
CA GLY A 818 13.90 11.29 14.70
C GLY A 818 14.82 12.22 13.90
N PHE A 819 14.82 13.52 14.21
CA PHE A 819 15.71 14.49 13.62
C PHE A 819 17.15 14.33 14.15
N ASP A 820 17.30 14.13 15.46
CA ASP A 820 18.62 13.91 16.09
C ASP A 820 19.26 12.61 15.58
N ILE A 821 18.49 11.51 15.50
CA ILE A 821 18.96 10.22 14.92
C ILE A 821 19.39 10.42 13.46
N PHE A 822 18.63 11.21 12.69
CA PHE A 822 18.93 11.47 11.29
C PHE A 822 20.23 12.27 11.10
N TYR A 823 20.46 13.31 11.92
CA TYR A 823 21.70 14.08 11.89
C TYR A 823 22.92 13.21 12.24
N ASN A 824 22.83 12.41 13.30
CA ASN A 824 23.89 11.49 13.68
C ASN A 824 24.22 10.51 12.52
N MET A 825 23.21 9.95 11.88
CA MET A 825 23.39 9.10 10.70
C MET A 825 24.15 9.82 9.56
N LEU A 826 23.80 11.08 9.28
CA LEU A 826 24.49 11.85 8.22
C LEU A 826 25.95 12.07 8.54
N ASP A 827 26.28 12.36 9.80
CA ASP A 827 27.65 12.54 10.26
C ASP A 827 28.43 11.22 10.23
N GLU A 828 27.82 10.12 10.61
CA GLU A 828 28.42 8.78 10.50
C GLU A 828 28.71 8.40 9.04
N ILE A 829 27.79 8.67 8.10
CA ILE A 829 28.02 8.45 6.67
C ILE A 829 29.24 9.22 6.18
N ARG A 830 29.32 10.52 6.50
CA ARG A 830 30.44 11.38 6.10
C ARG A 830 31.76 10.86 6.63
N LEU A 831 31.81 10.54 7.94
CA LEU A 831 33.00 10.05 8.60
C LEU A 831 33.44 8.68 8.05
N GLU A 832 32.50 7.78 7.84
CA GLU A 832 32.78 6.44 7.30
C GLU A 832 33.42 6.51 5.92
N ILE A 833 32.88 7.35 5.04
CA ILE A 833 33.38 7.48 3.68
C ILE A 833 34.78 8.13 3.68
N ALA A 834 34.96 9.23 4.41
CA ALA A 834 36.25 9.86 4.55
C ALA A 834 37.29 8.84 5.08
N SER A 835 36.95 8.12 6.15
CA SER A 835 37.82 7.11 6.73
C SER A 835 38.21 6.02 5.74
N ARG A 836 37.26 5.45 4.99
CA ARG A 836 37.50 4.39 4.01
C ARG A 836 38.40 4.85 2.87
N VAL A 837 38.23 6.06 2.37
CA VAL A 837 39.06 6.63 1.30
C VAL A 837 40.50 6.86 1.75
N PHE A 838 40.74 7.32 2.99
CA PHE A 838 42.08 7.55 3.52
C PHE A 838 42.78 6.26 3.95
N LEU A 839 42.07 5.29 4.53
CA LEU A 839 42.63 4.01 4.96
C LEU A 839 43.00 3.06 3.81
N VAL A 840 42.39 3.19 2.64
CA VAL A 840 42.68 2.34 1.49
C VAL A 840 44.09 2.63 0.95
N LYS A 841 44.88 1.56 0.80
CA LYS A 841 46.21 1.59 0.16
C LYS A 841 46.08 1.12 -1.28
N VAL A 842 46.40 1.98 -2.23
CA VAL A 842 46.42 1.65 -3.65
C VAL A 842 47.74 0.90 -3.97
N LYS A 843 47.65 -0.36 -4.40
CA LYS A 843 48.77 -1.14 -4.94
C LYS A 843 48.58 -1.28 -6.46
N VAL A 844 49.62 -0.98 -7.19
CA VAL A 844 49.69 -1.25 -8.63
C VAL A 844 50.17 -2.70 -8.81
N GLU A 845 49.25 -3.65 -8.94
CA GLU A 845 49.59 -4.99 -9.39
C GLU A 845 49.18 -5.12 -10.86
N GLY A 846 50.12 -5.62 -11.65
CA GLY A 846 49.84 -6.00 -13.05
C GLY A 846 48.85 -7.17 -13.09
N GLU A 847 47.77 -7.01 -13.87
CA GLU A 847 46.63 -7.89 -14.09
C GLU A 847 45.52 -7.83 -13.05
N ALA A 848 44.42 -7.26 -13.45
CA ALA A 848 43.18 -7.12 -12.68
C ALA A 848 42.51 -8.48 -12.46
N ALA A 849 42.30 -8.87 -11.23
CA ALA A 849 41.33 -9.90 -10.88
C ALA A 849 39.92 -9.43 -11.23
N PRO A 850 39.04 -10.28 -11.77
CA PRO A 850 37.71 -9.86 -12.14
C PRO A 850 36.93 -9.40 -10.90
N VAL A 851 36.41 -8.19 -11.00
CA VAL A 851 35.48 -7.64 -10.00
C VAL A 851 34.29 -8.59 -9.87
N ARG A 852 34.13 -9.22 -8.73
CA ARG A 852 32.92 -9.95 -8.40
C ARG A 852 31.77 -8.93 -8.38
N GLN A 853 30.89 -9.01 -9.37
CA GLN A 853 29.62 -8.29 -9.35
C GLN A 853 28.91 -8.61 -8.03
N ALA A 854 28.61 -7.57 -7.26
CA ALA A 854 27.79 -7.68 -6.07
C ALA A 854 26.44 -8.33 -6.48
N ARG A 855 26.13 -9.43 -5.84
CA ARG A 855 24.86 -10.12 -6.05
C ARG A 855 23.76 -9.15 -5.63
N GLN A 856 22.95 -8.69 -6.59
CA GLN A 856 21.71 -7.96 -6.27
C GLN A 856 20.87 -8.85 -5.36
N VAL A 857 20.62 -8.37 -4.17
CA VAL A 857 19.66 -8.99 -3.24
C VAL A 857 18.28 -8.72 -3.84
N ALA A 858 17.64 -9.76 -4.35
CA ALA A 858 16.27 -9.66 -4.82
C ALA A 858 15.36 -9.42 -3.62
N GLY A 859 14.91 -8.18 -3.46
CA GLY A 859 13.90 -7.84 -2.46
C GLY A 859 12.51 -8.27 -2.93
N ASN A 860 11.70 -8.80 -2.03
CA ASN A 860 10.30 -9.10 -2.29
C ASN A 860 9.46 -7.84 -2.07
N ALA A 861 8.80 -7.37 -3.13
CA ALA A 861 7.88 -6.26 -3.03
C ALA A 861 6.54 -6.73 -2.44
N GLN A 862 6.12 -6.17 -1.33
CA GLN A 862 4.86 -6.50 -0.68
C GLN A 862 4.07 -5.23 -0.35
N HIS A 863 2.79 -5.26 -0.69
CA HIS A 863 1.80 -4.32 -0.20
C HIS A 863 0.88 -5.06 0.75
N SER A 864 0.92 -4.72 2.03
CA SER A 864 -0.01 -5.26 3.01
C SER A 864 -1.29 -4.42 2.99
N ALA A 865 -2.24 -4.78 2.13
CA ALA A 865 -3.59 -4.25 2.25
C ALA A 865 -4.17 -4.67 3.60
N ALA A 866 -4.53 -3.68 4.41
CA ALA A 866 -5.21 -3.93 5.68
C ALA A 866 -6.57 -4.58 5.41
N GLY A 867 -6.71 -5.81 5.82
CA GLY A 867 -8.00 -6.50 5.89
C GLY A 867 -8.46 -7.15 4.59
N SER A 868 -8.39 -8.44 4.61
CA SER A 868 -9.17 -9.38 3.84
C SER A 868 -9.27 -9.16 2.34
N PHE A 869 -8.24 -9.49 1.61
CA PHE A 869 -8.44 -10.25 0.37
C PHE A 869 -7.10 -10.91 0.05
N GLY A 870 -7.07 -12.24 0.21
CA GLY A 870 -5.91 -13.05 -0.05
C GLY A 870 -5.43 -12.86 -1.49
N SER A 871 -4.21 -12.45 -1.64
CA SER A 871 -3.44 -12.70 -2.83
C SER A 871 -2.46 -13.80 -2.51
N SER A 872 -2.80 -14.95 -3.02
CA SER A 872 -1.90 -16.07 -3.14
C SER A 872 -0.76 -15.73 -4.10
N GLU A 873 0.40 -16.21 -3.72
CA GLU A 873 1.33 -16.91 -4.57
C GLU A 873 1.95 -16.24 -5.77
N THR A 874 3.23 -16.17 -5.72
CA THR A 874 4.01 -16.75 -6.80
C THR A 874 5.28 -17.40 -6.25
N GLY A 875 5.23 -18.71 -6.13
CA GLY A 875 6.42 -19.53 -6.07
C GLY A 875 7.01 -19.64 -7.46
N SER A 876 8.14 -18.98 -7.73
CA SER A 876 8.94 -19.26 -8.92
C SER A 876 9.93 -20.37 -8.62
N GLY A 877 9.62 -21.59 -9.07
CA GLY A 877 10.54 -22.70 -9.16
C GLY A 877 10.99 -22.88 -10.60
N HIS A 878 12.25 -22.59 -10.89
CA HIS A 878 12.90 -23.04 -12.12
C HIS A 878 13.18 -24.54 -12.04
N GLY A 879 12.68 -25.31 -12.98
CA GLY A 879 13.01 -26.72 -13.15
C GLY A 879 12.60 -27.25 -14.51
N ASN A 880 13.60 -27.64 -15.27
CA ASN A 880 13.58 -28.13 -16.63
C ASN A 880 12.50 -29.16 -16.96
N ALA A 881 12.04 -29.05 -18.18
CA ALA A 881 11.14 -29.93 -18.92
C ALA A 881 11.52 -31.42 -18.95
N ARG A 882 10.51 -32.27 -18.77
CA ARG A 882 10.32 -33.48 -19.58
C ARG A 882 8.84 -33.88 -19.60
N ARG A 883 8.36 -34.16 -20.81
CA ARG A 883 6.99 -34.57 -21.16
C ARG A 883 6.57 -35.87 -20.46
N ALA A 884 5.35 -35.92 -19.92
CA ALA A 884 4.48 -37.11 -19.91
C ALA A 884 3.03 -36.67 -19.65
N GLY A 885 2.07 -37.35 -20.22
CA GLY A 885 0.70 -37.00 -20.45
C GLY A 885 -0.24 -36.99 -19.23
N PRO A 886 -1.57 -36.85 -19.46
CA PRO A 886 -2.48 -36.25 -18.51
C PRO A 886 -2.95 -37.27 -17.46
N ALA A 887 -2.88 -36.87 -16.20
CA ALA A 887 -3.60 -37.52 -15.11
C ALA A 887 -4.41 -36.46 -14.35
N ASN A 888 -5.70 -36.67 -14.31
CA ASN A 888 -6.66 -36.00 -13.45
C ASN A 888 -6.14 -35.85 -12.03
N GLN A 889 -6.00 -34.62 -11.56
CA GLN A 889 -5.87 -34.37 -10.12
C GLN A 889 -6.94 -33.37 -9.69
N SER A 890 -7.80 -33.87 -8.83
CA SER A 890 -8.76 -33.13 -8.03
C SER A 890 -8.07 -32.03 -7.22
N ALA A 891 -8.72 -30.87 -7.11
CA ALA A 891 -8.33 -29.75 -6.27
C ALA A 891 -8.12 -30.20 -4.80
N PRO A 892 -7.14 -29.64 -4.08
CA PRO A 892 -6.99 -29.96 -2.67
C PRO A 892 -8.19 -29.39 -1.88
N GLU A 893 -8.89 -30.26 -1.20
CA GLU A 893 -9.88 -29.92 -0.20
C GLU A 893 -9.21 -29.10 0.91
N ASN A 894 -9.84 -28.01 1.30
CA ASN A 894 -9.50 -27.27 2.52
C ASN A 894 -9.62 -28.20 3.73
N VAL A 895 -8.50 -28.63 4.26
CA VAL A 895 -8.47 -29.44 5.47
C VAL A 895 -8.80 -28.54 6.65
N GLN A 896 -10.01 -28.65 7.13
CA GLN A 896 -10.43 -28.06 8.40
C GLN A 896 -9.78 -28.89 9.52
N VAL A 897 -8.88 -28.28 10.30
CA VAL A 897 -8.33 -28.92 11.50
C VAL A 897 -9.46 -29.01 12.53
N VAL A 898 -10.07 -30.18 12.61
CA VAL A 898 -11.05 -30.47 13.65
C VAL A 898 -10.29 -30.65 14.96
N ARG A 899 -10.46 -29.74 15.90
CA ARG A 899 -9.95 -29.89 17.26
C ARG A 899 -10.57 -31.11 17.86
N THR A 900 -9.76 -32.06 18.27
CA THR A 900 -10.20 -33.28 18.94
C THR A 900 -10.72 -33.03 20.37
N MET A 901 -10.40 -31.85 20.95
CA MET A 901 -10.94 -31.41 22.24
C MET A 901 -11.44 -29.96 22.18
N PRO A 902 -12.51 -29.60 22.87
CA PRO A 902 -12.95 -28.22 22.99
C PRO A 902 -11.87 -27.39 23.71
N LYS A 903 -11.71 -26.10 23.29
CA LYS A 903 -10.79 -25.14 23.93
C LYS A 903 -11.25 -24.96 25.38
N VAL A 904 -10.44 -25.46 26.31
CA VAL A 904 -10.70 -25.34 27.75
C VAL A 904 -9.84 -24.21 28.27
N GLY A 905 -10.47 -23.21 28.88
CA GLY A 905 -9.76 -22.12 29.52
C GLY A 905 -8.91 -22.67 30.68
N ARG A 906 -7.77 -22.05 30.92
CA ARG A 906 -6.81 -22.48 31.96
C ARG A 906 -7.45 -22.63 33.35
N ASN A 907 -8.49 -21.85 33.62
CA ASN A 907 -9.26 -21.85 34.88
C ASN A 907 -10.53 -22.73 34.85
N ASP A 908 -10.86 -23.31 33.70
CA ASP A 908 -12.03 -24.17 33.55
C ASP A 908 -11.80 -25.59 34.16
N PRO A 909 -12.85 -26.32 34.52
CA PRO A 909 -12.70 -27.69 34.95
C PRO A 909 -12.03 -28.56 33.87
N CYS A 910 -11.05 -29.35 34.25
CA CYS A 910 -10.34 -30.19 33.30
C CYS A 910 -11.27 -31.28 32.69
N PRO A 911 -11.30 -31.46 31.36
CA PRO A 911 -12.18 -32.44 30.69
C PRO A 911 -11.93 -33.91 31.09
N CYS A 912 -10.81 -34.17 31.77
CA CYS A 912 -10.50 -35.52 32.25
C CYS A 912 -11.35 -36.00 33.46
N GLY A 913 -12.26 -35.14 33.96
CA GLY A 913 -13.13 -35.50 35.10
C GLY A 913 -12.45 -35.48 36.49
N SER A 914 -11.23 -34.98 36.61
CA SER A 914 -10.47 -34.93 37.89
C SER A 914 -10.99 -33.92 38.91
N GLY A 915 -11.93 -33.04 38.53
CA GLY A 915 -12.45 -31.95 39.37
C GLY A 915 -11.47 -30.78 39.58
N LYS A 916 -10.26 -30.84 39.02
CA LYS A 916 -9.23 -29.79 39.07
C LYS A 916 -9.37 -28.85 37.89
N LYS A 917 -8.95 -27.60 38.09
CA LYS A 917 -8.85 -26.63 37.00
C LYS A 917 -7.84 -27.16 35.95
N TYR A 918 -8.05 -26.87 34.67
CA TYR A 918 -7.24 -27.38 33.57
C TYR A 918 -5.72 -27.08 33.79
N LYS A 919 -5.37 -25.89 34.26
CA LYS A 919 -3.98 -25.50 34.60
C LYS A 919 -3.33 -26.32 35.74
N HIS A 920 -4.07 -27.05 36.50
CA HIS A 920 -3.57 -27.92 37.60
C HIS A 920 -3.71 -29.42 37.28
N CYS A 921 -4.00 -29.76 36.02
CA CYS A 921 -4.15 -31.12 35.56
C CYS A 921 -3.44 -31.36 34.22
N HIS A 922 -4.10 -31.14 33.08
CA HIS A 922 -3.54 -31.39 31.75
C HIS A 922 -3.01 -30.12 31.09
N GLY A 923 -3.14 -28.98 31.70
CA GLY A 923 -2.58 -27.71 31.31
C GLY A 923 -1.49 -27.19 32.26
N ALA A 924 -0.93 -28.13 33.08
CA ALA A 924 0.17 -27.80 33.98
C ALA A 924 1.52 -27.85 33.28
#